data_1e67ae267e0367090971e99d421765a0
#
_entry.id   1e67ae267e0367090971e99d421765a0
#
_cell.length_a   1.000
_cell.length_b   1.000
_cell.length_c   1.000
_cell.angle_alpha   90.00
_cell.angle_beta   90.00
_cell.angle_gamma   90.00
#
_symmetry.space_group_name_H-M   'P 1'
#
loop_
_entity.id
_entity.type
_entity.pdbx_description
1 polymer ?
#
loop_
_entity_poly.entity_id
_entity_poly.type
_entity_poly.pdbx_seq_one_letter_code
_entity_poly.pdbx_strand_id
1 'polypeptide(L)'
;MKRILLGVLTSFFVSTFTPIVAQEQASPNGNVVVSFSLNKQGVPFYKISYKNKPVIKESRLGFLLKGSESLTENFKILDAQKTNFKETWQPVWGEETEILNHYNELLVSLEQTTSLRKMNIRFRVYNEGVGFRYEFPQQKELTYFVISEELSQFAMAGDHTAWWIPGDYDTQEYDYTECKLSQIREQMPQAVIKNVCQTPFSPTGVQTSLMMKSQDGLYINLHEAALVNYPCMHLNLDDKKFIFQSHLTPDAQGNKGHLYTPYHTPWRTIMVSDDARDILASRLILNLNDPCALPDTSWIKPVKYIGVWWEMITGKSSWAYTNDLPTIDLDKVNYKKTKPNGTHAANNQKVRRYIDFAAKHGFDQVLVEGWNIGWEDWFDHSKDYVFDFVTPYPDFDLKGLNDYAHSKGVKLMMHHETSASLRNYERHMEKAYQLMNDYGYNSVKSGYVGSIIPRGEHHYGQWAVNHYLYALKEAAKHKIMVNAHEAVRPTGLCRTYPNLIGNESARGTEYEALETVKPFNTTILPFTRLQGGPMDYTPGIFETDIVNVNPENPHKVSSTLAKQLGLYVTMYSPLQMAADLPENYEKFPDALEFIKEVPVDWQKSVYLEAEPGKYITIARKDKHSNRWYIGCTTNENGHNSELLLNFLDKGKNYEATLYVDGKDASYKHNAKSYKIFKQKVNHKTKLKLTAASGGGYAISIKPIE
;
A
#
# COMPACT_ATOMS: atom_id res chain seq x y z
N MET A 1 -45.33 -74.13 -42.80
CA MET A 1 -44.47 -72.95 -43.01
C MET A 1 -44.81 -71.89 -41.95
N LYS A 2 -44.02 -71.83 -40.87
CA LYS A 2 -44.18 -70.81 -39.82
C LYS A 2 -43.16 -69.69 -40.08
N ARG A 3 -43.58 -68.46 -40.29
CA ARG A 3 -42.73 -67.28 -40.38
C ARG A 3 -42.47 -66.75 -38.98
N ILE A 4 -41.20 -66.69 -38.60
CA ILE A 4 -40.71 -66.05 -37.34
C ILE A 4 -40.41 -64.61 -37.70
N LEU A 5 -41.09 -63.67 -37.01
CA LEU A 5 -40.85 -62.24 -37.09
C LEU A 5 -39.77 -61.85 -36.00
N LEU A 6 -38.61 -61.39 -36.43
CA LEU A 6 -37.57 -60.90 -35.56
C LEU A 6 -37.83 -59.42 -35.37
N GLY A 7 -38.21 -59.02 -34.13
CA GLY A 7 -38.34 -57.59 -33.74
C GLY A 7 -37.00 -57.05 -33.28
N VAL A 8 -36.49 -56.08 -34.01
CA VAL A 8 -35.28 -55.32 -33.59
C VAL A 8 -35.74 -54.21 -32.64
N LEU A 9 -35.39 -54.32 -31.34
CA LEU A 9 -35.55 -53.29 -30.35
C LEU A 9 -34.39 -52.27 -30.51
N THR A 10 -34.64 -51.09 -31.06
CA THR A 10 -33.70 -49.97 -31.12
C THR A 10 -33.84 -49.18 -29.82
N SER A 11 -32.87 -49.38 -28.89
CA SER A 11 -32.77 -48.59 -27.68
C SER A 11 -32.27 -47.19 -28.02
N PHE A 12 -33.13 -46.20 -27.96
CA PHE A 12 -32.73 -44.78 -27.97
C PHE A 12 -32.12 -44.42 -26.62
N PHE A 13 -30.80 -44.25 -26.57
CA PHE A 13 -30.14 -43.56 -25.47
C PHE A 13 -30.49 -42.07 -25.59
N VAL A 14 -31.45 -41.59 -24.82
CA VAL A 14 -31.68 -40.17 -24.59
C VAL A 14 -30.59 -39.70 -23.66
N SER A 15 -29.52 -39.15 -24.22
CA SER A 15 -28.54 -38.39 -23.49
C SER A 15 -29.21 -37.15 -22.91
N THR A 16 -29.60 -37.18 -21.65
CA THR A 16 -30.07 -36.00 -20.92
C THR A 16 -28.91 -35.04 -20.76
N PHE A 17 -28.83 -34.06 -21.62
CA PHE A 17 -28.02 -32.87 -21.40
C PHE A 17 -28.58 -32.15 -20.16
N THR A 18 -28.00 -32.39 -18.99
CA THR A 18 -28.19 -31.49 -17.84
C THR A 18 -27.53 -30.16 -18.17
N PRO A 19 -28.29 -29.06 -18.25
CA PRO A 19 -27.68 -27.76 -18.46
C PRO A 19 -26.70 -27.49 -17.30
N ILE A 20 -25.52 -27.00 -17.62
CA ILE A 20 -24.57 -26.50 -16.64
C ILE A 20 -25.24 -25.28 -16.00
N VAL A 21 -25.79 -25.45 -14.79
CA VAL A 21 -26.44 -24.36 -14.06
C VAL A 21 -25.35 -23.51 -13.43
N ALA A 22 -25.16 -22.31 -13.98
CA ALA A 22 -24.27 -21.32 -13.37
C ALA A 22 -24.79 -20.93 -11.98
N GLN A 23 -23.91 -20.86 -11.01
CA GLN A 23 -24.20 -20.33 -9.68
C GLN A 23 -23.95 -18.84 -9.68
N GLU A 24 -24.97 -18.03 -9.46
CA GLU A 24 -24.86 -16.57 -9.51
C GLU A 24 -25.12 -15.94 -8.14
N GLN A 25 -24.38 -14.85 -7.85
CA GLN A 25 -24.63 -14.01 -6.69
C GLN A 25 -24.47 -12.54 -7.08
N ALA A 26 -25.48 -11.73 -6.71
CA ALA A 26 -25.46 -10.29 -6.89
C ALA A 26 -25.03 -9.57 -5.61
N SER A 27 -24.49 -8.36 -5.75
CA SER A 27 -24.27 -7.43 -4.63
C SER A 27 -25.57 -7.00 -3.97
N PRO A 28 -25.55 -6.42 -2.76
CA PRO A 28 -26.77 -5.95 -2.07
C PRO A 28 -27.62 -4.97 -2.90
N ASN A 29 -27.00 -4.12 -3.73
CA ASN A 29 -27.69 -3.19 -4.64
C ASN A 29 -27.99 -3.77 -6.04
N GLY A 30 -27.57 -5.01 -6.30
CA GLY A 30 -27.79 -5.71 -7.58
C GLY A 30 -26.87 -5.28 -8.73
N ASN A 31 -25.97 -4.31 -8.56
CA ASN A 31 -25.15 -3.77 -9.65
C ASN A 31 -23.98 -4.67 -10.04
N VAL A 32 -23.36 -5.35 -9.08
CA VAL A 32 -22.25 -6.28 -9.30
C VAL A 32 -22.80 -7.70 -9.25
N VAL A 33 -22.51 -8.51 -10.26
CA VAL A 33 -22.93 -9.92 -10.31
C VAL A 33 -21.72 -10.80 -10.62
N VAL A 34 -21.51 -11.83 -9.79
CA VAL A 34 -20.57 -12.91 -10.06
C VAL A 34 -21.33 -14.15 -10.49
N SER A 35 -20.83 -14.86 -11.50
CA SER A 35 -21.35 -16.14 -11.98
C SER A 35 -20.22 -17.17 -11.97
N PHE A 36 -20.45 -18.32 -11.33
CA PHE A 36 -19.52 -19.44 -11.26
C PHE A 36 -20.07 -20.65 -12.03
N SER A 37 -19.21 -21.38 -12.73
CA SER A 37 -19.60 -22.60 -13.45
C SER A 37 -18.43 -23.57 -13.58
N LEU A 38 -18.74 -24.85 -13.84
CA LEU A 38 -17.81 -25.87 -14.31
C LEU A 38 -18.03 -26.10 -15.80
N ASN A 39 -16.97 -26.28 -16.58
CA ASN A 39 -17.10 -26.76 -17.95
C ASN A 39 -17.29 -28.29 -17.99
N LYS A 40 -17.40 -28.89 -19.19
CA LYS A 40 -17.59 -30.33 -19.37
C LYS A 40 -16.49 -31.20 -18.80
N GLN A 41 -15.26 -30.65 -18.66
CA GLN A 41 -14.11 -31.33 -18.06
C GLN A 41 -14.02 -31.08 -16.54
N GLY A 42 -14.99 -30.41 -15.94
CA GLY A 42 -14.96 -30.06 -14.52
C GLY A 42 -13.95 -28.97 -14.19
N VAL A 43 -13.57 -28.12 -15.13
CA VAL A 43 -12.71 -26.95 -14.89
C VAL A 43 -13.54 -25.81 -14.30
N PRO A 44 -13.14 -25.18 -13.18
CA PRO A 44 -13.89 -24.07 -12.61
C PRO A 44 -13.62 -22.75 -13.34
N PHE A 45 -14.70 -22.00 -13.59
CA PHE A 45 -14.70 -20.68 -14.21
C PHE A 45 -15.60 -19.70 -13.47
N TYR A 46 -15.26 -18.41 -13.57
CA TYR A 46 -16.11 -17.33 -13.07
C TYR A 46 -16.20 -16.17 -14.08
N LYS A 47 -17.21 -15.33 -13.91
CA LYS A 47 -17.42 -14.06 -14.66
C LYS A 47 -17.91 -13.01 -13.69
N ILE A 48 -17.62 -11.72 -13.99
CA ILE A 48 -18.14 -10.58 -13.23
C ILE A 48 -18.73 -9.56 -14.20
N SER A 49 -19.91 -9.03 -13.87
CA SER A 49 -20.52 -7.89 -14.55
C SER A 49 -20.86 -6.77 -13.58
N TYR A 50 -20.90 -5.54 -14.09
CA TYR A 50 -21.32 -4.34 -13.36
C TYR A 50 -22.41 -3.62 -14.19
N LYS A 51 -23.61 -3.43 -13.61
CA LYS A 51 -24.75 -2.82 -14.32
C LYS A 51 -24.96 -3.46 -15.70
N ASN A 52 -24.90 -4.79 -15.77
CA ASN A 52 -25.00 -5.63 -16.98
C ASN A 52 -23.84 -5.48 -17.99
N LYS A 53 -22.81 -4.70 -17.71
CA LYS A 53 -21.60 -4.61 -18.53
C LYS A 53 -20.57 -5.66 -18.08
N PRO A 54 -19.91 -6.39 -19.00
CA PRO A 54 -18.87 -7.33 -18.61
C PRO A 54 -17.65 -6.60 -18.05
N VAL A 55 -17.18 -7.02 -16.88
CA VAL A 55 -15.94 -6.55 -16.22
C VAL A 55 -14.85 -7.61 -16.37
N ILE A 56 -15.14 -8.82 -15.89
CA ILE A 56 -14.31 -10.02 -16.07
C ILE A 56 -15.11 -11.02 -16.90
N LYS A 57 -14.56 -11.38 -18.06
CA LYS A 57 -15.10 -12.45 -18.92
C LYS A 57 -14.79 -13.81 -18.31
N GLU A 58 -15.13 -14.88 -18.99
CA GLU A 58 -14.87 -16.25 -18.53
C GLU A 58 -13.40 -16.44 -18.18
N SER A 59 -13.13 -16.68 -16.90
CA SER A 59 -11.82 -16.74 -16.29
C SER A 59 -11.66 -18.03 -15.50
N ARG A 60 -10.56 -18.75 -15.77
CA ARG A 60 -10.26 -20.03 -15.15
C ARG A 60 -9.77 -19.84 -13.72
N LEU A 61 -10.05 -20.86 -12.88
CA LEU A 61 -9.56 -21.00 -11.51
C LEU A 61 -8.87 -22.36 -11.32
N GLY A 62 -8.01 -22.48 -10.29
CA GLY A 62 -7.34 -23.72 -9.95
C GLY A 62 -5.87 -23.58 -9.54
N PHE A 63 -5.19 -24.71 -9.36
CA PHE A 63 -3.79 -24.77 -8.93
C PHE A 63 -3.01 -25.88 -9.64
N LEU A 64 -1.77 -25.58 -10.01
CA LEU A 64 -0.76 -26.58 -10.30
C LEU A 64 -0.03 -26.94 -8.99
N LEU A 65 0.05 -28.23 -8.69
CA LEU A 65 0.73 -28.74 -7.50
C LEU A 65 2.04 -29.45 -7.86
N LYS A 66 3.04 -29.32 -7.00
CA LYS A 66 4.33 -30.00 -7.17
C LYS A 66 4.24 -31.44 -6.68
N GLY A 67 4.60 -32.39 -7.53
CA GLY A 67 4.71 -33.80 -7.18
C GLY A 67 3.39 -34.52 -6.87
N SER A 68 2.25 -33.91 -7.20
CA SER A 68 0.93 -34.53 -7.02
C SER A 68 -0.07 -34.07 -8.08
N GLU A 69 -1.21 -34.74 -8.19
CA GLU A 69 -2.28 -34.35 -9.11
C GLU A 69 -2.73 -32.92 -8.83
N SER A 70 -2.82 -32.12 -9.88
CA SER A 70 -3.18 -30.71 -9.81
C SER A 70 -4.68 -30.49 -9.62
N LEU A 71 -5.05 -29.36 -9.02
CA LEU A 71 -6.45 -28.97 -8.77
C LEU A 71 -6.95 -28.08 -9.91
N THR A 72 -7.06 -28.64 -11.12
CA THR A 72 -7.33 -27.89 -12.35
C THR A 72 -8.59 -28.29 -13.08
N GLU A 73 -9.05 -29.55 -12.93
CA GLU A 73 -10.15 -30.14 -13.65
C GLU A 73 -10.73 -31.35 -12.90
N ASN A 74 -11.70 -32.04 -13.50
CA ASN A 74 -12.43 -33.18 -12.93
C ASN A 74 -13.21 -32.84 -11.66
N PHE A 75 -13.57 -31.58 -11.46
CA PHE A 75 -14.39 -31.16 -10.33
C PHE A 75 -15.89 -31.41 -10.60
N LYS A 76 -16.60 -31.76 -9.53
CA LYS A 76 -18.05 -31.65 -9.41
C LYS A 76 -18.41 -30.70 -8.28
N ILE A 77 -19.53 -30.03 -8.41
CA ILE A 77 -20.10 -29.21 -7.34
C ILE A 77 -20.77 -30.15 -6.33
N LEU A 78 -20.35 -30.09 -5.08
CA LEU A 78 -21.01 -30.79 -3.98
C LEU A 78 -22.17 -29.96 -3.40
N ASP A 79 -21.94 -28.66 -3.27
CA ASP A 79 -22.88 -27.73 -2.67
C ASP A 79 -22.59 -26.28 -3.15
N ALA A 80 -23.61 -25.41 -3.11
CA ALA A 80 -23.51 -24.00 -3.43
C ALA A 80 -24.43 -23.20 -2.47
N GLN A 81 -23.81 -22.61 -1.45
CA GLN A 81 -24.52 -21.87 -0.40
C GLN A 81 -24.50 -20.38 -0.69
N LYS A 82 -25.65 -19.73 -0.48
CA LYS A 82 -25.81 -18.27 -0.58
C LYS A 82 -26.17 -17.71 0.79
N THR A 83 -25.42 -16.71 1.22
CA THR A 83 -25.66 -16.00 2.48
C THR A 83 -25.54 -14.50 2.27
N ASN A 84 -25.86 -13.71 3.29
CA ASN A 84 -25.60 -12.28 3.33
C ASN A 84 -25.01 -11.90 4.69
N PHE A 85 -24.29 -10.78 4.70
CA PHE A 85 -23.68 -10.26 5.91
C PHE A 85 -23.74 -8.73 5.91
N LYS A 86 -24.02 -8.16 7.07
CA LYS A 86 -24.01 -6.72 7.26
C LYS A 86 -23.61 -6.37 8.69
N GLU A 87 -22.57 -5.57 8.82
CA GLU A 87 -22.11 -4.98 10.08
C GLU A 87 -21.60 -3.56 9.82
N THR A 88 -21.51 -2.76 10.88
CA THR A 88 -20.71 -1.53 10.91
C THR A 88 -19.65 -1.71 11.97
N TRP A 89 -18.38 -1.49 11.63
CA TRP A 89 -17.28 -1.59 12.55
C TRP A 89 -16.47 -0.29 12.63
N GLN A 90 -15.73 -0.11 13.72
CA GLN A 90 -14.95 1.10 13.98
C GLN A 90 -13.46 0.78 13.90
N PRO A 91 -12.71 1.42 13.00
CA PRO A 91 -11.26 1.29 12.97
C PRO A 91 -10.62 2.01 14.15
N VAL A 92 -9.47 1.52 14.62
CA VAL A 92 -8.67 2.17 15.66
C VAL A 92 -8.26 3.58 15.24
N TRP A 93 -7.88 3.72 13.99
CA TRP A 93 -7.59 4.96 13.26
C TRP A 93 -8.00 4.79 11.80
N GLY A 94 -8.21 5.87 11.08
CA GLY A 94 -8.63 5.72 9.68
C GLY A 94 -9.05 7.01 9.00
N GLU A 95 -9.56 6.82 7.81
CA GLU A 95 -10.18 7.87 7.00
C GLU A 95 -11.64 8.14 7.40
N GLU A 96 -12.21 7.27 8.24
CA GLU A 96 -13.60 7.29 8.73
C GLU A 96 -13.67 6.65 10.11
N THR A 97 -14.63 7.05 10.92
CA THR A 97 -14.86 6.46 12.25
C THR A 97 -15.74 5.22 12.20
N GLU A 98 -16.50 5.02 11.12
CA GLU A 98 -17.39 3.88 10.94
C GLU A 98 -17.28 3.37 9.51
N ILE A 99 -17.09 2.06 9.36
CA ILE A 99 -16.98 1.39 8.06
C ILE A 99 -18.10 0.35 7.95
N LEU A 100 -18.89 0.46 6.90
CA LEU A 100 -19.92 -0.53 6.56
C LEU A 100 -19.28 -1.73 5.88
N ASN A 101 -19.49 -2.94 6.42
CA ASN A 101 -19.15 -4.21 5.82
C ASN A 101 -20.45 -4.91 5.41
N HIS A 102 -20.83 -4.81 4.13
CA HIS A 102 -22.09 -5.32 3.62
C HIS A 102 -21.91 -6.04 2.28
N TYR A 103 -22.12 -7.35 2.29
CA TYR A 103 -21.97 -8.19 1.10
C TYR A 103 -22.98 -9.33 1.06
N ASN A 104 -23.20 -9.86 -0.14
CA ASN A 104 -23.79 -11.17 -0.36
C ASN A 104 -22.66 -12.17 -0.67
N GLU A 105 -22.78 -13.39 -0.18
CA GLU A 105 -21.74 -14.41 -0.30
C GLU A 105 -22.26 -15.63 -1.09
N LEU A 106 -21.40 -16.18 -1.94
CA LEU A 106 -21.55 -17.48 -2.59
C LEU A 106 -20.36 -18.35 -2.20
N LEU A 107 -20.64 -19.46 -1.52
CA LEU A 107 -19.66 -20.51 -1.22
C LEU A 107 -19.95 -21.72 -2.09
N VAL A 108 -19.02 -22.06 -3.00
CA VAL A 108 -19.09 -23.25 -3.85
C VAL A 108 -18.14 -24.32 -3.32
N SER A 109 -18.67 -25.47 -2.91
CA SER A 109 -17.89 -26.62 -2.47
C SER A 109 -17.67 -27.59 -3.63
N LEU A 110 -16.41 -27.90 -3.91
CA LEU A 110 -15.96 -28.73 -5.02
C LEU A 110 -15.28 -30.01 -4.50
N GLU A 111 -15.45 -31.11 -5.23
CA GLU A 111 -14.67 -32.34 -5.06
C GLU A 111 -14.16 -32.80 -6.42
N GLN A 112 -12.86 -33.08 -6.48
CA GLN A 112 -12.23 -33.66 -7.67
C GLN A 112 -12.58 -35.17 -7.72
N THR A 113 -13.15 -35.63 -8.82
CA THR A 113 -13.69 -37.01 -8.95
C THR A 113 -12.59 -38.07 -9.03
N THR A 114 -11.38 -37.69 -9.45
CA THR A 114 -10.21 -38.57 -9.58
C THR A 114 -9.49 -38.76 -8.26
N SER A 115 -9.22 -37.69 -7.53
CA SER A 115 -8.42 -37.69 -6.31
C SER A 115 -9.24 -37.63 -5.02
N LEU A 116 -10.54 -37.35 -5.11
CA LEU A 116 -11.46 -37.06 -4.00
C LEU A 116 -11.05 -35.83 -3.15
N ARG A 117 -10.14 -35.02 -3.65
CA ARG A 117 -9.70 -33.79 -3.00
C ARG A 117 -10.79 -32.72 -3.03
N LYS A 118 -10.94 -32.03 -1.91
CA LYS A 118 -11.94 -30.97 -1.73
C LYS A 118 -11.29 -29.60 -1.77
N MET A 119 -11.97 -28.69 -2.46
CA MET A 119 -11.62 -27.28 -2.54
C MET A 119 -12.89 -26.45 -2.58
N ASN A 120 -13.00 -25.43 -1.75
CA ASN A 120 -14.09 -24.49 -1.83
C ASN A 120 -13.62 -23.21 -2.50
N ILE A 121 -14.53 -22.51 -3.17
CA ILE A 121 -14.33 -21.16 -3.69
C ILE A 121 -15.39 -20.27 -3.08
N ARG A 122 -14.94 -19.25 -2.34
CA ARG A 122 -15.80 -18.30 -1.67
C ARG A 122 -15.76 -16.97 -2.39
N PHE A 123 -16.91 -16.44 -2.76
CA PHE A 123 -17.10 -15.12 -3.34
C PHE A 123 -17.85 -14.23 -2.35
N ARG A 124 -17.33 -13.05 -2.05
CA ARG A 124 -18.05 -11.97 -1.36
C ARG A 124 -18.28 -10.84 -2.35
N VAL A 125 -19.55 -10.53 -2.58
CA VAL A 125 -19.99 -9.57 -3.58
C VAL A 125 -20.50 -8.32 -2.88
N TYR A 126 -19.70 -7.26 -2.98
CA TYR A 126 -19.97 -5.94 -2.42
C TYR A 126 -20.57 -5.02 -3.50
N ASN A 127 -21.16 -3.89 -3.09
CA ASN A 127 -21.60 -2.87 -4.04
C ASN A 127 -20.46 -2.27 -4.87
N GLU A 128 -19.25 -2.32 -4.37
CA GLU A 128 -18.00 -1.75 -4.90
C GLU A 128 -17.11 -2.79 -5.61
N GLY A 129 -17.49 -4.08 -5.61
CA GLY A 129 -16.69 -5.11 -6.25
C GLY A 129 -16.84 -6.50 -5.66
N VAL A 130 -15.89 -7.37 -5.97
CA VAL A 130 -15.86 -8.78 -5.57
C VAL A 130 -14.52 -9.13 -4.94
N GLY A 131 -14.56 -9.85 -3.82
CA GLY A 131 -13.42 -10.62 -3.32
C GLY A 131 -13.69 -12.11 -3.50
N PHE A 132 -12.72 -12.87 -3.99
CA PHE A 132 -12.80 -14.33 -3.95
C PHE A 132 -11.52 -14.95 -3.37
N ARG A 133 -11.67 -16.13 -2.75
CA ARG A 133 -10.53 -16.92 -2.26
C ARG A 133 -10.82 -18.41 -2.37
N TYR A 134 -9.75 -19.19 -2.30
CA TYR A 134 -9.85 -20.63 -2.20
C TYR A 134 -9.75 -21.05 -0.73
N GLU A 135 -10.50 -22.10 -0.38
CA GLU A 135 -10.46 -22.70 0.95
C GLU A 135 -10.26 -24.20 0.80
N PHE A 136 -9.28 -24.72 1.52
CA PHE A 136 -8.96 -26.15 1.57
C PHE A 136 -9.41 -26.69 2.93
N PRO A 137 -10.55 -27.39 3.01
CA PRO A 137 -11.03 -27.94 4.28
C PRO A 137 -10.09 -29.02 4.81
N GLN A 138 -10.21 -29.33 6.11
CA GLN A 138 -9.52 -30.49 6.69
C GLN A 138 -9.91 -31.77 5.94
N GLN A 139 -8.95 -32.50 5.42
CA GLN A 139 -9.15 -33.72 4.64
C GLN A 139 -7.90 -34.60 4.67
N LYS A 140 -8.07 -35.91 4.47
CA LYS A 140 -6.96 -36.88 4.44
C LYS A 140 -6.30 -36.97 3.06
N GLU A 141 -7.02 -36.63 1.99
CA GLU A 141 -6.57 -36.70 0.60
C GLU A 141 -5.61 -35.56 0.22
N LEU A 142 -5.53 -34.52 1.04
CA LEU A 142 -4.65 -33.36 0.86
C LEU A 142 -4.33 -32.73 2.22
N THR A 143 -3.23 -33.16 2.87
CA THR A 143 -2.83 -32.66 4.20
C THR A 143 -1.73 -31.62 4.11
N TYR A 144 -0.73 -31.86 3.29
CA TYR A 144 0.36 -30.95 2.93
C TYR A 144 0.51 -30.92 1.42
N PHE A 145 0.73 -29.76 0.86
CA PHE A 145 0.96 -29.62 -0.58
C PHE A 145 1.78 -28.38 -0.88
N VAL A 146 2.47 -28.43 -2.03
CA VAL A 146 3.28 -27.35 -2.54
C VAL A 146 2.63 -26.83 -3.82
N ILE A 147 2.36 -25.52 -3.87
CA ILE A 147 1.84 -24.85 -5.05
C ILE A 147 3.00 -24.58 -6.00
N SER A 148 2.87 -25.05 -7.25
CA SER A 148 3.73 -24.66 -8.36
C SER A 148 3.24 -23.39 -9.04
N GLU A 149 1.89 -23.22 -9.19
CA GLU A 149 1.27 -21.99 -9.69
C GLU A 149 -0.21 -21.93 -9.29
N GLU A 150 -0.70 -20.74 -8.99
CA GLU A 150 -2.11 -20.42 -8.89
C GLU A 150 -2.64 -19.99 -10.26
N LEU A 151 -3.74 -20.58 -10.72
CA LEU A 151 -4.28 -20.37 -12.06
C LEU A 151 -5.48 -19.40 -12.08
N SER A 152 -5.54 -18.48 -11.12
CA SER A 152 -6.59 -17.44 -11.12
C SER A 152 -6.39 -16.51 -12.32
N GLN A 153 -7.36 -16.48 -13.21
CA GLN A 153 -7.38 -15.60 -14.38
C GLN A 153 -8.30 -14.40 -14.17
N PHE A 154 -7.99 -13.31 -14.87
CA PHE A 154 -8.79 -12.10 -14.95
C PHE A 154 -8.86 -11.69 -16.42
N ALA A 155 -9.84 -12.24 -17.15
CA ALA A 155 -10.04 -11.98 -18.59
C ALA A 155 -10.79 -10.66 -18.77
N MET A 156 -10.07 -9.61 -19.12
CA MET A 156 -10.62 -8.27 -19.26
C MET A 156 -11.58 -8.16 -20.43
N ALA A 157 -12.57 -7.27 -20.31
CA ALA A 157 -13.60 -7.09 -21.34
C ALA A 157 -13.06 -6.46 -22.64
N GLY A 158 -11.90 -5.79 -22.59
CA GLY A 158 -11.30 -5.14 -23.73
C GLY A 158 -9.88 -4.64 -23.48
N ASP A 159 -9.34 -3.90 -24.43
CA ASP A 159 -8.03 -3.25 -24.35
C ASP A 159 -8.13 -1.96 -23.52
N HIS A 160 -8.11 -2.11 -22.20
CA HIS A 160 -8.27 -1.02 -21.24
C HIS A 160 -7.02 -0.14 -21.17
N THR A 161 -7.18 1.12 -20.79
CA THR A 161 -6.06 1.95 -20.30
C THR A 161 -5.70 1.46 -18.90
N ALA A 162 -4.42 1.21 -18.67
CA ALA A 162 -3.90 0.73 -17.38
C ALA A 162 -2.83 1.68 -16.83
N TRP A 163 -2.80 1.83 -15.51
CA TRP A 163 -1.72 2.46 -14.76
C TRP A 163 -1.03 1.36 -13.98
N TRP A 164 0.20 1.05 -14.36
CA TRP A 164 0.91 -0.14 -13.93
C TRP A 164 2.38 0.13 -13.64
N ILE A 165 2.98 -0.74 -12.84
CA ILE A 165 4.42 -0.86 -12.65
C ILE A 165 4.86 -2.28 -13.01
N PRO A 166 6.16 -2.49 -13.38
CA PRO A 166 6.71 -3.81 -13.69
C PRO A 166 6.44 -4.84 -12.60
N GLY A 167 6.07 -6.04 -12.99
CA GLY A 167 5.97 -7.18 -12.09
C GLY A 167 7.36 -7.60 -11.62
N ASP A 168 7.61 -7.47 -10.32
CA ASP A 168 8.91 -7.68 -9.69
C ASP A 168 8.76 -8.38 -8.35
N TYR A 169 9.68 -9.31 -8.01
CA TYR A 169 9.61 -10.07 -6.78
C TYR A 169 10.19 -9.34 -5.56
N ASP A 170 10.93 -8.24 -5.79
CA ASP A 170 11.75 -7.62 -4.76
C ASP A 170 11.50 -6.13 -4.55
N THR A 171 10.93 -5.41 -5.51
CA THR A 171 10.64 -3.97 -5.37
C THR A 171 9.31 -3.54 -5.99
N GLN A 172 8.73 -2.47 -5.45
CA GLN A 172 7.57 -1.75 -5.97
C GLN A 172 7.91 -0.29 -6.31
N GLU A 173 9.17 0.06 -6.27
CA GLU A 173 9.65 1.43 -6.39
C GLU A 173 9.95 1.77 -7.85
N TYR A 174 8.96 1.55 -8.70
CA TYR A 174 8.96 1.94 -10.11
C TYR A 174 8.05 3.15 -10.35
N ASP A 175 8.34 3.91 -11.38
CA ASP A 175 7.38 4.90 -11.91
C ASP A 175 6.19 4.20 -12.55
N TYR A 176 4.99 4.71 -12.25
CA TYR A 176 3.79 4.23 -12.93
C TYR A 176 3.81 4.61 -14.41
N THR A 177 3.45 3.65 -15.25
CA THR A 177 3.27 3.84 -16.70
C THR A 177 1.78 3.80 -17.02
N GLU A 178 1.33 4.76 -17.85
CA GLU A 178 -0.03 4.77 -18.41
C GLU A 178 0.00 4.35 -19.86
N CYS A 179 -0.66 3.24 -20.21
CA CYS A 179 -0.84 2.80 -21.60
C CYS A 179 -2.02 1.82 -21.74
N LYS A 180 -2.32 1.39 -22.98
CA LYS A 180 -3.25 0.30 -23.23
C LYS A 180 -2.65 -1.05 -22.83
N LEU A 181 -3.49 -2.04 -22.47
CA LEU A 181 -3.02 -3.39 -22.15
C LEU A 181 -2.20 -3.99 -23.29
N SER A 182 -2.59 -3.76 -24.53
CA SER A 182 -1.85 -4.20 -25.74
C SER A 182 -0.45 -3.61 -25.88
N GLN A 183 -0.13 -2.53 -25.18
CA GLN A 183 1.13 -1.79 -25.26
C GLN A 183 2.11 -2.10 -24.12
N ILE A 184 1.68 -2.83 -23.09
CA ILE A 184 2.51 -3.12 -21.90
C ILE A 184 3.85 -3.74 -22.31
N ARG A 185 3.84 -4.74 -23.21
CA ARG A 185 5.07 -5.40 -23.68
C ARG A 185 6.07 -4.43 -24.31
N GLU A 186 5.57 -3.48 -25.10
CA GLU A 186 6.39 -2.48 -25.77
C GLU A 186 6.97 -1.46 -24.78
N GLN A 187 6.19 -1.08 -23.75
CA GLN A 187 6.59 -0.10 -22.73
C GLN A 187 7.47 -0.70 -21.62
N MET A 188 7.44 -2.02 -21.43
CA MET A 188 8.14 -2.69 -20.32
C MET A 188 9.64 -2.37 -20.24
N PRO A 189 10.43 -2.35 -21.36
CA PRO A 189 11.85 -2.04 -21.29
C PRO A 189 12.18 -0.65 -20.73
N GLN A 190 11.30 0.33 -20.95
CA GLN A 190 11.45 1.68 -20.42
C GLN A 190 10.92 1.79 -18.98
N ALA A 191 9.95 0.96 -18.60
CA ALA A 191 9.38 0.94 -17.27
C ALA A 191 10.29 0.25 -16.24
N VAL A 192 11.10 -0.73 -16.67
CA VAL A 192 12.07 -1.42 -15.81
C VAL A 192 13.33 -0.54 -15.68
N ILE A 193 13.27 0.38 -14.74
CA ILE A 193 14.39 1.24 -14.35
C ILE A 193 15.22 0.56 -13.27
N LYS A 194 16.49 0.97 -13.13
CA LYS A 194 17.39 0.38 -12.13
C LYS A 194 16.92 0.70 -10.71
N ASN A 195 16.86 -0.32 -9.87
CA ASN A 195 16.63 -0.25 -8.43
C ASN A 195 17.73 -0.96 -7.65
N VAL A 196 17.76 -0.77 -6.33
CA VAL A 196 18.71 -1.39 -5.40
C VAL A 196 18.64 -2.91 -5.45
N CYS A 197 17.42 -3.44 -5.40
CA CYS A 197 17.13 -4.86 -5.56
C CYS A 197 15.95 -5.00 -6.50
N GLN A 198 16.07 -5.83 -7.53
CA GLN A 198 14.99 -6.01 -8.50
C GLN A 198 15.09 -7.37 -9.19
N THR A 199 13.93 -8.01 -9.38
CA THR A 199 13.78 -9.27 -10.10
C THR A 199 12.49 -9.24 -10.92
N PRO A 200 12.48 -8.50 -12.05
CA PRO A 200 11.34 -8.47 -12.96
C PRO A 200 11.18 -9.84 -13.63
N PHE A 201 9.95 -10.39 -13.64
CA PHE A 201 9.74 -11.79 -14.03
C PHE A 201 9.22 -12.00 -15.45
N SER A 202 8.70 -10.97 -16.11
CA SER A 202 8.05 -11.13 -17.42
C SER A 202 7.97 -9.81 -18.20
N PRO A 203 8.06 -9.85 -19.54
CA PRO A 203 7.86 -8.67 -20.40
C PRO A 203 6.41 -8.15 -20.41
N THR A 204 5.48 -8.86 -19.79
CA THR A 204 4.07 -8.45 -19.63
C THR A 204 3.59 -8.63 -18.18
N GLY A 205 4.53 -8.84 -17.26
CA GLY A 205 4.25 -8.95 -15.84
C GLY A 205 4.01 -7.58 -15.21
N VAL A 206 2.95 -7.45 -14.43
CA VAL A 206 2.62 -6.22 -13.71
C VAL A 206 2.32 -6.52 -12.25
N GLN A 207 2.48 -5.52 -11.41
CA GLN A 207 2.12 -5.63 -9.99
C GLN A 207 0.65 -5.29 -9.77
N THR A 208 0.13 -5.72 -8.62
CA THR A 208 -1.09 -5.19 -8.04
C THR A 208 -0.71 -4.18 -6.93
N SER A 209 -1.50 -3.23 -6.58
CA SER A 209 -2.83 -2.87 -7.06
C SER A 209 -2.76 -2.29 -8.47
N LEU A 210 -3.48 -2.88 -9.41
CA LEU A 210 -3.50 -2.48 -10.82
C LEU A 210 -4.76 -1.67 -11.11
N MET A 211 -4.60 -0.40 -11.47
CA MET A 211 -5.71 0.48 -11.85
C MET A 211 -5.93 0.46 -13.36
N MET A 212 -7.18 0.36 -13.80
CA MET A 212 -7.56 0.37 -15.21
C MET A 212 -8.81 1.22 -15.45
N LYS A 213 -8.96 1.70 -16.70
CA LYS A 213 -10.15 2.36 -17.18
C LYS A 213 -10.59 1.72 -18.50
N SER A 214 -11.83 1.24 -18.57
CA SER A 214 -12.39 0.65 -19.77
C SER A 214 -12.79 1.73 -20.79
N GLN A 215 -12.98 1.34 -22.05
CA GLN A 215 -13.40 2.27 -23.11
C GLN A 215 -14.80 2.84 -22.89
N ASP A 216 -15.65 2.11 -22.20
CA ASP A 216 -17.02 2.52 -21.87
C ASP A 216 -17.12 3.20 -20.48
N GLY A 217 -15.99 3.59 -19.90
CA GLY A 217 -15.88 4.46 -18.76
C GLY A 217 -15.91 3.78 -17.39
N LEU A 218 -15.78 2.45 -17.30
CA LEU A 218 -15.63 1.78 -16.00
C LEU A 218 -14.20 1.91 -15.47
N TYR A 219 -14.09 2.21 -14.20
CA TYR A 219 -12.87 2.15 -13.42
C TYR A 219 -12.77 0.80 -12.73
N ILE A 220 -11.65 0.11 -12.90
CA ILE A 220 -11.46 -1.26 -12.43
C ILE A 220 -10.12 -1.32 -11.69
N ASN A 221 -10.10 -1.93 -10.51
CA ASN A 221 -8.87 -2.16 -9.75
C ASN A 221 -8.74 -3.64 -9.41
N LEU A 222 -7.58 -4.23 -9.73
CA LEU A 222 -7.23 -5.61 -9.34
C LEU A 222 -6.20 -5.59 -8.25
N HIS A 223 -6.48 -6.29 -7.14
CA HIS A 223 -5.54 -6.39 -6.02
C HIS A 223 -5.75 -7.70 -5.25
N GLU A 224 -5.16 -7.78 -4.06
CA GLU A 224 -5.35 -8.86 -3.10
C GLU A 224 -5.59 -8.30 -1.70
N ALA A 225 -6.22 -9.07 -0.81
CA ALA A 225 -6.45 -8.70 0.57
C ALA A 225 -6.10 -9.84 1.53
N ALA A 226 -5.72 -9.49 2.77
CA ALA A 226 -5.38 -10.42 3.83
C ALA A 226 -4.25 -11.39 3.44
N LEU A 227 -3.12 -10.85 2.97
CA LEU A 227 -1.93 -11.64 2.61
C LEU A 227 -1.26 -12.19 3.88
N VAL A 228 -1.53 -13.44 4.20
CA VAL A 228 -1.03 -14.14 5.38
C VAL A 228 -0.56 -15.54 4.99
N ASN A 229 0.68 -15.88 5.34
CA ASN A 229 1.31 -17.17 5.09
C ASN A 229 1.18 -17.65 3.63
N TYR A 230 1.33 -16.73 2.70
CA TYR A 230 1.18 -16.96 1.27
C TYR A 230 2.09 -16.00 0.49
N PRO A 231 2.62 -16.37 -0.68
CA PRO A 231 3.37 -15.42 -1.50
C PRO A 231 2.46 -14.38 -2.15
N CYS A 232 3.03 -13.22 -2.38
CA CYS A 232 2.35 -12.09 -3.01
C CYS A 232 1.95 -12.41 -4.46
N MET A 233 0.77 -11.96 -4.88
CA MET A 233 0.28 -12.11 -6.25
C MET A 233 0.73 -10.96 -7.15
N HIS A 234 1.39 -11.30 -8.24
CA HIS A 234 1.55 -10.47 -9.43
C HIS A 234 0.61 -10.95 -10.54
N LEU A 235 0.57 -10.24 -11.63
CA LEU A 235 -0.26 -10.56 -12.79
C LEU A 235 0.61 -10.65 -14.05
N ASN A 236 0.48 -11.74 -14.82
CA ASN A 236 1.14 -11.89 -16.11
C ASN A 236 0.10 -11.80 -17.23
N LEU A 237 0.27 -10.89 -18.17
CA LEU A 237 -0.72 -10.57 -19.20
C LEU A 237 -0.49 -11.37 -20.49
N ASP A 238 -1.52 -12.08 -20.94
CA ASP A 238 -1.66 -12.43 -22.37
C ASP A 238 -2.14 -11.16 -23.11
N ASP A 239 -1.23 -10.43 -23.69
CA ASP A 239 -1.47 -9.13 -24.33
C ASP A 239 -2.23 -9.22 -25.68
N LYS A 240 -2.55 -10.44 -26.14
CA LYS A 240 -3.41 -10.69 -27.31
C LYS A 240 -4.86 -10.95 -26.95
N LYS A 241 -5.07 -11.61 -25.80
CA LYS A 241 -6.42 -11.97 -25.32
C LYS A 241 -6.90 -11.06 -24.21
N PHE A 242 -6.04 -10.19 -23.66
CA PHE A 242 -6.27 -9.34 -22.49
C PHE A 242 -6.66 -10.16 -21.26
N ILE A 243 -5.93 -11.25 -21.02
CA ILE A 243 -6.13 -12.14 -19.87
C ILE A 243 -4.93 -12.00 -18.95
N PHE A 244 -5.14 -11.49 -17.74
CA PHE A 244 -4.16 -11.60 -16.68
C PHE A 244 -4.25 -12.98 -16.04
N GLN A 245 -3.10 -13.60 -15.84
CA GLN A 245 -2.92 -14.82 -15.05
C GLN A 245 -2.22 -14.42 -13.76
N SER A 246 -2.73 -14.87 -12.61
CA SER A 246 -1.98 -14.74 -11.35
C SER A 246 -0.60 -15.35 -11.48
N HIS A 247 0.39 -14.68 -10.92
CA HIS A 247 1.77 -15.12 -10.88
C HIS A 247 2.32 -14.86 -9.48
N LEU A 248 2.57 -15.92 -8.74
CA LEU A 248 3.02 -15.81 -7.35
C LEU A 248 4.54 -15.69 -7.28
N THR A 249 5.03 -14.95 -6.28
CA THR A 249 6.47 -14.86 -6.00
C THR A 249 7.00 -16.23 -5.56
N PRO A 250 8.07 -16.77 -6.17
CA PRO A 250 8.64 -18.04 -5.79
C PRO A 250 9.48 -17.96 -4.51
N ASP A 251 9.72 -19.11 -3.89
CA ASP A 251 10.80 -19.33 -2.94
C ASP A 251 12.15 -19.60 -3.65
N ALA A 252 13.23 -19.77 -2.88
CA ALA A 252 14.56 -20.08 -3.40
C ALA A 252 14.66 -21.37 -4.25
N GLN A 253 13.65 -22.22 -4.22
CA GLN A 253 13.55 -23.47 -4.99
C GLN A 253 12.53 -23.39 -6.14
N GLY A 254 11.95 -22.23 -6.36
CA GLY A 254 10.93 -21.98 -7.38
C GLY A 254 9.51 -22.41 -7.00
N ASN A 255 9.24 -22.81 -5.73
CA ASN A 255 7.90 -23.14 -5.28
C ASN A 255 7.11 -21.86 -4.96
N LYS A 256 5.79 -21.92 -5.15
CA LYS A 256 4.91 -20.75 -4.97
C LYS A 256 4.12 -20.75 -3.66
N GLY A 257 4.33 -21.73 -2.80
CA GLY A 257 3.69 -21.78 -1.49
C GLY A 257 3.68 -23.19 -0.91
N HIS A 258 3.85 -23.26 0.41
CA HIS A 258 3.85 -24.48 1.22
C HIS A 258 2.67 -24.42 2.18
N LEU A 259 1.68 -25.30 1.99
CA LEU A 259 0.40 -25.20 2.69
C LEU A 259 0.05 -26.51 3.41
N TYR A 260 -0.67 -26.36 4.53
CA TYR A 260 -1.28 -27.45 5.30
C TYR A 260 -2.79 -27.22 5.41
N THR A 261 -3.60 -28.26 5.24
CA THR A 261 -5.03 -28.15 5.47
C THR A 261 -5.39 -28.30 6.97
N PRO A 262 -6.39 -27.54 7.48
CA PRO A 262 -7.24 -26.59 6.76
C PRO A 262 -6.49 -25.27 6.46
N TYR A 263 -6.77 -24.66 5.30
CA TYR A 263 -6.15 -23.42 4.90
C TYR A 263 -7.08 -22.59 3.99
N HIS A 264 -6.90 -21.30 3.95
CA HIS A 264 -7.48 -20.42 2.93
C HIS A 264 -6.43 -19.47 2.36
N THR A 265 -6.50 -19.21 1.06
CA THR A 265 -5.62 -18.23 0.42
C THR A 265 -6.00 -16.79 0.80
N PRO A 266 -5.12 -15.81 0.56
CA PRO A 266 -5.54 -14.41 0.49
C PRO A 266 -6.70 -14.21 -0.49
N TRP A 267 -7.45 -13.14 -0.33
CA TRP A 267 -8.50 -12.76 -1.27
C TRP A 267 -7.92 -12.16 -2.54
N ARG A 268 -8.49 -12.51 -3.69
CA ARG A 268 -8.30 -11.84 -4.97
C ARG A 268 -9.42 -10.82 -5.11
N THR A 269 -9.09 -9.55 -5.37
CA THR A 269 -10.07 -8.47 -5.34
C THR A 269 -10.23 -7.81 -6.69
N ILE A 270 -11.48 -7.51 -7.06
CA ILE A 270 -11.86 -6.79 -8.25
C ILE A 270 -12.82 -5.68 -7.83
N MET A 271 -12.35 -4.43 -7.76
CA MET A 271 -13.20 -3.26 -7.56
C MET A 271 -13.67 -2.73 -8.91
N VAL A 272 -14.89 -2.22 -8.97
CA VAL A 272 -15.46 -1.65 -10.21
C VAL A 272 -16.48 -0.56 -9.89
N SER A 273 -16.38 0.56 -10.61
CA SER A 273 -17.39 1.64 -10.61
C SER A 273 -17.37 2.40 -11.93
N ASP A 274 -18.42 3.16 -12.20
CA ASP A 274 -18.49 4.17 -13.26
C ASP A 274 -18.10 5.59 -12.75
N ASP A 275 -17.64 5.70 -11.52
CA ASP A 275 -17.08 6.91 -10.92
C ASP A 275 -15.72 6.62 -10.27
N ALA A 276 -14.68 7.35 -10.65
CA ALA A 276 -13.33 7.17 -10.10
C ALA A 276 -13.28 7.40 -8.58
N ARG A 277 -14.15 8.27 -8.05
CA ARG A 277 -14.20 8.59 -6.62
C ARG A 277 -14.60 7.38 -5.77
N ASP A 278 -15.39 6.48 -6.30
CA ASP A 278 -15.83 5.26 -5.61
C ASP A 278 -14.66 4.28 -5.39
N ILE A 279 -13.68 4.27 -6.31
CA ILE A 279 -12.45 3.47 -6.14
C ILE A 279 -11.64 4.00 -4.95
N LEU A 280 -11.52 5.32 -4.81
CA LEU A 280 -10.84 5.94 -3.65
C LEU A 280 -11.62 5.74 -2.34
N ALA A 281 -12.94 5.72 -2.42
CA ALA A 281 -13.82 5.57 -1.27
C ALA A 281 -13.97 4.10 -0.83
N SER A 282 -13.52 3.13 -1.64
CA SER A 282 -13.71 1.71 -1.35
C SER A 282 -13.05 1.28 -0.05
N ARG A 283 -13.75 0.45 0.71
CA ARG A 283 -13.25 -0.23 1.92
C ARG A 283 -13.24 -1.75 1.77
N LEU A 284 -13.39 -2.24 0.52
CA LEU A 284 -13.45 -3.66 0.21
C LEU A 284 -12.25 -4.42 0.76
N ILE A 285 -11.03 -3.91 0.56
CA ILE A 285 -9.81 -4.59 1.01
C ILE A 285 -9.75 -4.67 2.53
N LEU A 286 -10.10 -3.61 3.25
CA LEU A 286 -10.19 -3.63 4.71
C LEU A 286 -11.28 -4.62 5.17
N ASN A 287 -12.45 -4.59 4.53
CA ASN A 287 -13.59 -5.46 4.88
C ASN A 287 -13.32 -6.95 4.67
N LEU A 288 -12.38 -7.30 3.80
CA LEU A 288 -11.96 -8.69 3.57
C LEU A 288 -10.90 -9.20 4.57
N ASN A 289 -10.37 -8.33 5.41
CA ASN A 289 -9.47 -8.71 6.50
C ASN A 289 -10.25 -9.07 7.77
N ASP A 290 -9.64 -9.86 8.63
CA ASP A 290 -10.22 -10.22 9.92
C ASP A 290 -10.32 -9.00 10.86
N PRO A 291 -11.24 -9.01 11.83
CA PRO A 291 -11.30 -8.00 12.88
C PRO A 291 -9.97 -7.85 13.63
N CYS A 292 -9.83 -6.74 14.37
CA CYS A 292 -8.65 -6.48 15.19
C CYS A 292 -8.31 -7.66 16.11
N ALA A 293 -7.08 -8.16 15.99
CA ALA A 293 -6.57 -9.28 16.79
C ALA A 293 -5.90 -8.84 18.10
N LEU A 294 -5.69 -7.53 18.30
CA LEU A 294 -5.03 -7.01 19.49
C LEU A 294 -6.03 -6.83 20.63
N PRO A 295 -5.74 -7.36 21.83
CA PRO A 295 -6.64 -7.25 22.99
C PRO A 295 -6.75 -5.85 23.57
N ASP A 296 -5.74 -5.01 23.36
CA ASP A 296 -5.67 -3.61 23.77
C ASP A 296 -5.04 -2.77 22.64
N THR A 297 -5.73 -1.72 22.23
CA THR A 297 -5.27 -0.78 21.19
C THR A 297 -5.10 0.65 21.72
N SER A 298 -5.30 0.88 23.01
CA SER A 298 -5.27 2.21 23.64
C SER A 298 -3.91 2.93 23.53
N TRP A 299 -2.85 2.17 23.32
CA TRP A 299 -1.48 2.65 23.14
C TRP A 299 -1.16 3.06 21.70
N ILE A 300 -1.98 2.69 20.73
CA ILE A 300 -1.80 3.04 19.32
C ILE A 300 -2.35 4.46 19.11
N LYS A 301 -1.50 5.35 18.63
CA LYS A 301 -1.83 6.76 18.44
C LYS A 301 -1.35 7.22 17.07
N PRO A 302 -2.21 7.78 16.23
CA PRO A 302 -1.77 8.54 15.05
C PRO A 302 -0.82 9.67 15.44
N VAL A 303 0.22 9.91 14.63
CA VAL A 303 1.31 10.84 14.95
C VAL A 303 1.73 11.69 13.76
N LYS A 304 2.15 12.92 14.03
CA LYS A 304 2.95 13.74 13.11
C LYS A 304 4.39 13.77 13.59
N TYR A 305 5.33 13.57 12.67
CA TYR A 305 6.74 13.53 13.01
C TYR A 305 7.60 14.35 12.06
N ILE A 306 8.81 14.70 12.51
CA ILE A 306 9.90 15.22 11.70
C ILE A 306 11.10 14.29 11.85
N GLY A 307 12.07 14.32 10.95
CA GLY A 307 13.17 13.36 11.03
C GLY A 307 14.53 13.87 10.59
N VAL A 308 15.56 13.37 11.25
CA VAL A 308 16.94 13.37 10.76
C VAL A 308 16.99 12.31 9.66
N TRP A 309 16.68 12.71 8.42
CA TRP A 309 16.46 11.85 7.26
C TRP A 309 16.76 12.58 5.94
N TRP A 310 16.04 13.67 5.61
CA TRP A 310 16.11 14.33 4.29
C TRP A 310 17.52 14.81 3.91
N GLU A 311 18.30 15.25 4.90
CA GLU A 311 19.67 15.70 4.64
C GLU A 311 20.59 14.55 4.18
N MET A 312 20.32 13.30 4.56
CA MET A 312 21.05 12.13 4.12
C MET A 312 20.58 11.68 2.72
N ILE A 313 19.29 11.66 2.49
CA ILE A 313 18.70 11.35 1.18
C ILE A 313 19.20 12.33 0.10
N THR A 314 19.32 13.61 0.43
CA THR A 314 19.88 14.62 -0.50
C THR A 314 21.41 14.57 -0.63
N GLY A 315 22.11 13.75 0.14
CA GLY A 315 23.56 13.64 0.15
C GLY A 315 24.31 14.75 0.92
N LYS A 316 23.60 15.59 1.67
CA LYS A 316 24.20 16.63 2.51
C LYS A 316 24.93 16.08 3.72
N SER A 317 24.44 14.96 4.25
CA SER A 317 24.95 14.28 5.44
C SER A 317 25.01 12.77 5.22
N SER A 318 25.65 12.02 6.15
CA SER A 318 25.80 10.58 6.07
C SER A 318 25.09 9.86 7.22
N TRP A 319 24.65 8.62 6.96
CA TRP A 319 24.24 7.67 8.02
C TRP A 319 25.46 7.14 8.79
N ALA A 320 26.60 6.96 8.10
CA ALA A 320 27.83 6.45 8.65
C ALA A 320 28.56 7.51 9.49
N TYR A 321 29.19 7.07 10.60
CA TYR A 321 29.97 7.91 11.50
C TYR A 321 31.38 8.19 10.99
N THR A 322 31.99 7.22 10.27
CA THR A 322 33.40 7.27 9.84
C THR A 322 33.58 6.79 8.42
N ASN A 323 34.69 7.21 7.79
CA ASN A 323 35.13 6.69 6.48
C ASN A 323 36.35 5.74 6.64
N ASP A 324 36.80 5.48 7.88
CA ASP A 324 38.00 4.68 8.14
C ASP A 324 37.76 3.15 8.00
N LEU A 325 36.49 2.72 7.94
CA LEU A 325 36.10 1.32 8.02
C LEU A 325 35.44 0.87 6.70
N PRO A 326 36.19 0.26 5.78
CA PRO A 326 35.61 -0.24 4.52
C PRO A 326 34.78 -1.53 4.71
N THR A 327 34.97 -2.20 5.85
CA THR A 327 34.18 -3.39 6.28
C THR A 327 34.14 -3.46 7.79
N ILE A 328 33.07 -4.00 8.34
CA ILE A 328 32.79 -4.05 9.76
C ILE A 328 32.51 -5.48 10.22
N ASP A 329 33.18 -5.88 11.30
CA ASP A 329 32.81 -6.97 12.17
C ASP A 329 32.27 -6.33 13.46
N LEU A 330 30.95 -6.38 13.67
CA LEU A 330 30.29 -5.69 14.79
C LEU A 330 30.77 -6.14 16.17
N ASP A 331 31.25 -7.41 16.29
CA ASP A 331 31.78 -7.94 17.55
C ASP A 331 33.21 -7.45 17.87
N LYS A 332 33.91 -6.89 16.87
CA LYS A 332 35.32 -6.48 17.00
C LYS A 332 35.57 -4.99 16.77
N VAL A 333 34.62 -4.31 16.14
CA VAL A 333 34.78 -2.89 15.81
C VAL A 333 34.94 -2.01 17.05
N ASN A 334 35.84 -1.03 16.95
CA ASN A 334 36.07 -0.08 18.02
C ASN A 334 36.03 1.36 17.49
N TYR A 335 34.88 1.94 17.50
CA TYR A 335 34.66 3.32 17.03
C TYR A 335 35.43 4.40 17.82
N LYS A 336 35.91 4.12 19.05
CA LYS A 336 36.78 5.05 19.79
C LYS A 336 38.16 5.22 19.13
N LYS A 337 38.54 4.33 18.21
CA LYS A 337 39.79 4.37 17.46
C LYS A 337 39.64 4.94 16.04
N THR A 338 38.45 5.28 15.63
CA THR A 338 38.16 5.84 14.29
C THR A 338 38.00 7.35 14.36
N LYS A 339 38.18 8.03 13.22
CA LYS A 339 37.88 9.46 13.07
C LYS A 339 36.43 9.66 12.65
N PRO A 340 35.66 10.57 13.30
CA PRO A 340 34.41 11.02 12.76
C PRO A 340 34.60 11.59 11.34
N ASN A 341 33.70 11.28 10.40
CA ASN A 341 33.76 11.85 9.05
C ASN A 341 33.32 13.33 9.00
N GLY A 342 32.70 13.84 10.06
CA GLY A 342 32.22 15.22 10.17
C GLY A 342 30.88 15.48 9.47
N THR A 343 30.30 14.47 8.79
CA THR A 343 29.04 14.56 8.08
C THR A 343 27.91 13.71 8.70
N HIS A 344 28.22 12.92 9.72
CA HIS A 344 27.26 12.07 10.41
C HIS A 344 26.05 12.88 10.92
N ALA A 345 24.85 12.51 10.50
CA ALA A 345 23.65 13.27 10.78
C ALA A 345 23.08 13.00 12.18
N ALA A 346 23.12 11.75 12.64
CA ALA A 346 22.53 11.33 13.92
C ALA A 346 23.41 11.70 15.13
N ASN A 347 23.86 12.96 15.25
CA ASN A 347 24.67 13.41 16.37
C ASN A 347 23.84 14.19 17.41
N ASN A 348 24.35 14.28 18.64
CA ASN A 348 23.66 14.90 19.76
C ASN A 348 23.18 16.33 19.49
N GLN A 349 24.00 17.15 18.84
CA GLN A 349 23.68 18.56 18.59
C GLN A 349 22.48 18.68 17.61
N LYS A 350 22.54 17.93 16.50
CA LYS A 350 21.53 17.99 15.45
C LYS A 350 20.20 17.40 15.94
N VAL A 351 20.23 16.24 16.59
CA VAL A 351 19.02 15.62 17.14
C VAL A 351 18.32 16.54 18.15
N ARG A 352 19.06 17.22 19.04
CA ARG A 352 18.47 18.21 19.96
C ARG A 352 17.77 19.35 19.21
N ARG A 353 18.33 19.84 18.11
CA ARG A 353 17.70 20.86 17.27
C ARG A 353 16.35 20.38 16.68
N TYR A 354 16.29 19.14 16.22
CA TYR A 354 15.03 18.55 15.72
C TYR A 354 14.02 18.36 16.85
N ILE A 355 14.45 17.96 18.04
CA ILE A 355 13.57 17.86 19.22
C ILE A 355 13.00 19.25 19.60
N ASP A 356 13.83 20.30 19.62
CA ASP A 356 13.38 21.66 19.92
C ASP A 356 12.39 22.17 18.86
N PHE A 357 12.64 21.89 17.58
CA PHE A 357 11.72 22.24 16.51
C PHE A 357 10.39 21.50 16.64
N ALA A 358 10.42 20.19 16.90
CA ALA A 358 9.23 19.37 17.11
C ALA A 358 8.39 19.90 18.28
N ALA A 359 9.01 20.17 19.42
CA ALA A 359 8.34 20.71 20.60
C ALA A 359 7.73 22.10 20.34
N LYS A 360 8.46 22.99 19.65
CA LYS A 360 8.00 24.34 19.29
C LYS A 360 6.77 24.34 18.38
N HIS A 361 6.70 23.37 17.46
CA HIS A 361 5.69 23.33 16.41
C HIS A 361 4.59 22.28 16.60
N GLY A 362 4.65 21.51 17.72
CA GLY A 362 3.61 20.54 18.07
C GLY A 362 3.68 19.24 17.27
N PHE A 363 4.86 18.82 16.86
CA PHE A 363 5.10 17.48 16.33
C PHE A 363 5.27 16.48 17.47
N ASP A 364 4.73 15.28 17.31
CA ASP A 364 4.68 14.27 18.36
C ASP A 364 6.03 13.54 18.51
N GLN A 365 6.75 13.36 17.39
CA GLN A 365 7.94 12.51 17.35
C GLN A 365 9.03 13.07 16.44
N VAL A 366 10.26 12.62 16.71
CA VAL A 366 11.45 12.84 15.87
C VAL A 366 12.05 11.50 15.49
N LEU A 367 12.04 11.17 14.19
CA LEU A 367 12.76 10.03 13.62
C LEU A 367 14.27 10.36 13.61
N VAL A 368 15.12 9.39 13.96
CA VAL A 368 16.56 9.51 13.82
C VAL A 368 17.12 8.28 13.10
N GLU A 369 17.43 8.43 11.83
CA GLU A 369 18.15 7.41 11.07
C GLU A 369 19.65 7.51 11.29
N GLY A 370 20.38 6.40 11.17
CA GLY A 370 21.83 6.37 11.34
C GLY A 370 22.31 6.44 12.78
N TRP A 371 21.46 6.21 13.79
CA TRP A 371 21.79 6.33 15.19
C TRP A 371 22.72 5.22 15.73
N ASN A 372 22.60 4.00 15.16
CA ASN A 372 23.32 2.79 15.60
C ASN A 372 24.49 2.46 14.68
N ILE A 373 25.44 1.67 15.19
CA ILE A 373 26.62 1.22 14.45
C ILE A 373 26.27 0.28 13.28
N GLY A 374 27.10 0.30 12.23
CA GLY A 374 27.03 -0.64 11.09
C GLY A 374 26.85 0.02 9.72
N TRP A 375 26.56 1.30 9.64
CA TRP A 375 26.23 1.99 8.38
C TRP A 375 27.40 2.21 7.41
N GLU A 376 28.64 1.97 7.83
CA GLU A 376 29.82 2.08 6.95
C GLU A 376 29.88 0.94 5.92
N ASP A 377 29.23 -0.20 6.20
CA ASP A 377 29.34 -1.44 5.43
C ASP A 377 28.00 -2.19 5.37
N TRP A 378 26.90 -1.46 5.13
CA TRP A 378 25.55 -2.05 5.15
C TRP A 378 24.97 -2.29 3.77
N PHE A 379 25.22 -1.36 2.83
CA PHE A 379 24.51 -1.28 1.58
C PHE A 379 25.05 -2.26 0.53
N ASP A 380 24.15 -3.06 -0.06
CA ASP A 380 24.39 -3.99 -1.18
C ASP A 380 25.50 -5.07 -0.94
N HIS A 381 25.85 -5.32 0.31
CA HIS A 381 26.86 -6.33 0.64
C HIS A 381 26.26 -7.70 1.00
N SER A 382 24.94 -7.81 1.13
CA SER A 382 24.24 -9.05 1.50
C SER A 382 24.83 -9.73 2.74
N LYS A 383 25.15 -8.95 3.77
CA LYS A 383 25.70 -9.42 5.05
C LYS A 383 24.60 -9.98 5.93
N ASP A 384 24.81 -11.15 6.53
CA ASP A 384 23.88 -11.70 7.54
C ASP A 384 23.88 -10.82 8.80
N TYR A 385 25.03 -10.60 9.44
CA TYR A 385 25.15 -9.78 10.65
C TYR A 385 25.60 -8.37 10.30
N VAL A 386 24.65 -7.47 10.04
CA VAL A 386 24.89 -6.11 9.58
C VAL A 386 24.62 -5.05 10.64
N PHE A 387 23.59 -5.24 11.48
CA PHE A 387 23.21 -4.35 12.58
C PHE A 387 22.90 -5.17 13.84
N ASP A 388 23.16 -4.59 15.02
CA ASP A 388 22.79 -5.18 16.32
C ASP A 388 21.56 -4.53 16.95
N PHE A 389 21.07 -3.41 16.39
CA PHE A 389 19.89 -2.66 16.79
C PHE A 389 19.87 -2.12 18.22
N VAL A 390 21.03 -2.09 18.91
CA VAL A 390 21.11 -1.65 20.31
C VAL A 390 22.32 -0.76 20.62
N THR A 391 23.36 -0.78 19.79
CA THR A 391 24.60 -0.04 20.07
C THR A 391 24.61 1.28 19.30
N PRO A 392 24.56 2.45 19.99
CA PRO A 392 24.64 3.75 19.35
C PRO A 392 26.06 4.08 18.89
N TYR A 393 26.18 4.98 17.92
CA TYR A 393 27.44 5.63 17.60
C TYR A 393 27.99 6.47 18.77
N PRO A 394 29.31 6.77 18.83
CA PRO A 394 29.92 7.52 19.95
C PRO A 394 29.36 8.92 20.16
N ASP A 395 28.84 9.56 19.13
CA ASP A 395 28.27 10.92 19.16
C ASP A 395 26.73 10.95 19.32
N PHE A 396 26.12 9.78 19.59
CA PHE A 396 24.68 9.63 19.85
C PHE A 396 24.44 9.15 21.28
N ASP A 397 24.14 10.07 22.18
CA ASP A 397 23.78 9.77 23.58
C ASP A 397 22.31 9.32 23.66
N LEU A 398 22.07 8.02 23.46
CA LEU A 398 20.74 7.41 23.43
C LEU A 398 19.88 7.81 24.65
N LYS A 399 20.47 7.71 25.86
CA LYS A 399 19.75 8.05 27.10
C LYS A 399 19.51 9.56 27.22
N GLY A 400 20.55 10.37 27.08
CA GLY A 400 20.44 11.81 27.23
C GLY A 400 19.52 12.47 26.20
N LEU A 401 19.44 11.94 24.98
CA LEU A 401 18.54 12.43 23.94
C LEU A 401 17.08 12.06 24.22
N ASN A 402 16.80 10.83 24.69
CA ASN A 402 15.45 10.45 25.09
C ASN A 402 14.95 11.23 26.30
N ASP A 403 15.78 11.38 27.35
CA ASP A 403 15.44 12.21 28.51
C ASP A 403 15.14 13.65 28.10
N TYR A 404 15.93 14.21 27.17
CA TYR A 404 15.73 15.55 26.64
C TYR A 404 14.41 15.65 25.86
N ALA A 405 14.14 14.72 24.95
CA ALA A 405 12.91 14.70 24.17
C ALA A 405 11.67 14.62 25.10
N HIS A 406 11.67 13.71 26.07
CA HIS A 406 10.59 13.57 27.03
C HIS A 406 10.39 14.84 27.87
N SER A 407 11.47 15.53 28.26
CA SER A 407 11.38 16.83 28.99
C SER A 407 10.68 17.92 28.18
N LYS A 408 10.66 17.80 26.86
CA LYS A 408 9.98 18.69 25.91
C LYS A 408 8.59 18.23 25.47
N GLY A 409 8.14 17.07 25.95
CA GLY A 409 6.86 16.45 25.55
C GLY A 409 6.91 15.79 24.17
N VAL A 410 8.09 15.51 23.63
CA VAL A 410 8.33 14.85 22.35
C VAL A 410 8.87 13.44 22.59
N LYS A 411 8.63 12.49 21.68
CA LYS A 411 9.29 11.18 21.69
C LYS A 411 10.25 11.06 20.51
N LEU A 412 11.27 10.22 20.66
CA LEU A 412 12.03 9.77 19.52
C LEU A 412 11.31 8.59 18.85
N MET A 413 11.39 8.52 17.54
CA MET A 413 11.01 7.35 16.74
C MET A 413 12.25 6.53 16.43
N MET A 414 12.18 5.23 16.70
CA MET A 414 13.29 4.31 16.45
C MET A 414 13.43 4.03 14.95
N HIS A 415 14.64 3.79 14.50
CA HIS A 415 14.95 3.30 13.15
C HIS A 415 15.69 1.97 13.23
N HIS A 416 15.16 0.95 12.58
CA HIS A 416 15.75 -0.37 12.41
C HIS A 416 15.91 -0.68 10.92
N GLU A 417 17.02 -0.24 10.31
CA GLU A 417 17.40 -0.74 8.99
C GLU A 417 17.93 -2.16 9.12
N THR A 418 17.43 -3.09 8.31
CA THR A 418 17.81 -4.50 8.38
C THR A 418 18.78 -4.92 7.29
N SER A 419 18.98 -4.08 6.25
CA SER A 419 19.69 -4.44 5.02
C SER A 419 19.18 -5.77 4.44
N ALA A 420 17.86 -5.96 4.48
CA ALA A 420 17.13 -7.17 4.08
C ALA A 420 17.59 -8.48 4.75
N SER A 421 18.39 -8.42 5.83
CA SER A 421 18.77 -9.59 6.60
C SER A 421 17.70 -9.95 7.64
N LEU A 422 16.67 -10.68 7.19
CA LEU A 422 15.52 -11.06 8.01
C LEU A 422 15.94 -11.89 9.22
N ARG A 423 16.85 -12.87 9.02
CA ARG A 423 17.34 -13.73 10.12
C ARG A 423 18.10 -12.94 11.17
N ASN A 424 18.88 -11.94 10.77
CA ASN A 424 19.59 -11.09 11.71
C ASN A 424 18.61 -10.26 12.54
N TYR A 425 17.59 -9.68 11.90
CA TYR A 425 16.58 -8.91 12.61
C TYR A 425 15.82 -9.78 13.63
N GLU A 426 15.39 -10.98 13.24
CA GLU A 426 14.68 -11.90 14.14
C GLU A 426 15.53 -12.32 15.36
N ARG A 427 16.84 -12.53 15.19
CA ARG A 427 17.76 -12.87 16.30
C ARG A 427 17.89 -11.75 17.34
N HIS A 428 17.77 -10.50 16.91
CA HIS A 428 18.01 -9.32 17.76
C HIS A 428 16.72 -8.61 18.18
N MET A 429 15.59 -8.95 17.60
CA MET A 429 14.31 -8.24 17.70
C MET A 429 13.84 -8.06 19.16
N GLU A 430 13.87 -9.14 19.95
CA GLU A 430 13.47 -9.09 21.36
C GLU A 430 14.31 -8.09 22.15
N LYS A 431 15.64 -8.13 21.98
CA LYS A 431 16.56 -7.21 22.66
C LYS A 431 16.37 -5.77 22.17
N ALA A 432 16.13 -5.58 20.87
CA ALA A 432 15.89 -4.27 20.29
C ALA A 432 14.57 -3.65 20.80
N TYR A 433 13.49 -4.42 20.86
CA TYR A 433 12.21 -3.93 21.37
C TYR A 433 12.24 -3.71 22.91
N GLN A 434 13.00 -4.52 23.65
CA GLN A 434 13.22 -4.27 25.07
C GLN A 434 13.95 -2.94 25.29
N LEU A 435 15.01 -2.65 24.53
CA LEU A 435 15.70 -1.36 24.56
C LEU A 435 14.73 -0.21 24.27
N MET A 436 13.86 -0.37 23.29
CA MET A 436 12.83 0.65 22.99
C MET A 436 11.91 0.91 24.20
N ASN A 437 11.46 -0.14 24.88
CA ASN A 437 10.63 -0.02 26.06
C ASN A 437 11.39 0.66 27.21
N ASP A 438 12.66 0.31 27.43
CA ASP A 438 13.51 0.87 28.50
C ASP A 438 13.70 2.39 28.33
N TYR A 439 13.70 2.88 27.09
CA TYR A 439 13.86 4.32 26.77
C TYR A 439 12.56 5.02 26.36
N GLY A 440 11.41 4.33 26.43
CA GLY A 440 10.09 4.92 26.20
C GLY A 440 9.73 5.20 24.73
N TYR A 441 10.41 4.57 23.79
CA TYR A 441 9.98 4.55 22.39
C TYR A 441 8.66 3.78 22.25
N ASN A 442 7.80 4.21 21.33
CA ASN A 442 6.53 3.55 21.04
C ASN A 442 6.27 3.36 19.54
N SER A 443 7.25 3.68 18.71
CA SER A 443 7.18 3.51 17.25
C SER A 443 8.55 3.24 16.67
N VAL A 444 8.57 2.44 15.58
CA VAL A 444 9.77 2.09 14.82
C VAL A 444 9.50 2.24 13.32
N LYS A 445 10.43 2.88 12.61
CA LYS A 445 10.59 2.73 11.17
C LYS A 445 11.52 1.54 10.92
N SER A 446 11.04 0.49 10.26
CA SER A 446 11.84 -0.67 9.88
C SER A 446 12.10 -0.66 8.38
N GLY A 447 13.37 -0.70 7.95
CA GLY A 447 13.80 -0.75 6.56
C GLY A 447 14.29 -2.15 6.18
N TYR A 448 14.12 -2.50 4.90
CA TYR A 448 14.53 -3.79 4.33
C TYR A 448 15.26 -3.61 2.99
N VAL A 449 16.16 -2.63 2.92
CA VAL A 449 16.90 -2.29 1.72
C VAL A 449 17.86 -3.42 1.30
N GLY A 450 17.81 -3.85 0.04
CA GLY A 450 18.74 -4.83 -0.54
C GLY A 450 18.15 -6.21 -0.77
N SER A 451 19.02 -7.18 -1.06
CA SER A 451 18.61 -8.55 -1.35
C SER A 451 18.34 -9.35 -0.08
N ILE A 452 17.23 -10.09 -0.06
CA ILE A 452 16.79 -10.87 1.10
C ILE A 452 17.85 -11.89 1.55
N ILE A 453 18.05 -11.97 2.87
CA ILE A 453 18.73 -13.05 3.53
C ILE A 453 17.74 -13.79 4.44
N PRO A 454 17.48 -15.08 4.18
CA PRO A 454 18.31 -16.09 3.45
C PRO A 454 18.32 -15.87 1.93
N ARG A 455 19.50 -16.12 1.33
CA ARG A 455 19.73 -15.92 -0.11
C ARG A 455 18.85 -16.82 -0.97
N GLY A 456 18.35 -16.24 -2.06
CA GLY A 456 17.42 -16.90 -2.99
C GLY A 456 15.94 -16.69 -2.64
N GLU A 457 15.65 -16.20 -1.44
CA GLU A 457 14.32 -15.73 -1.09
C GLU A 457 14.10 -14.31 -1.65
N HIS A 458 12.83 -13.93 -1.78
CA HIS A 458 12.39 -12.65 -2.34
C HIS A 458 11.58 -11.87 -1.32
N HIS A 459 11.56 -10.53 -1.45
CA HIS A 459 10.77 -9.63 -0.58
C HIS A 459 9.29 -9.99 -0.52
N TYR A 460 8.73 -10.55 -1.61
CA TYR A 460 7.30 -10.87 -1.71
C TYR A 460 7.03 -12.38 -1.72
N GLY A 461 8.04 -13.20 -1.42
CA GLY A 461 7.91 -14.63 -1.19
C GLY A 461 7.21 -14.95 0.15
N GLN A 462 6.71 -16.17 0.29
CA GLN A 462 6.01 -16.61 1.52
C GLN A 462 6.88 -16.45 2.76
N TRP A 463 8.21 -16.65 2.67
CA TRP A 463 9.14 -16.49 3.79
C TRP A 463 9.15 -15.06 4.32
N ALA A 464 9.37 -14.08 3.44
CA ALA A 464 9.43 -12.67 3.83
C ALA A 464 8.07 -12.14 4.30
N VAL A 465 6.97 -12.53 3.64
CA VAL A 465 5.60 -12.20 4.08
C VAL A 465 5.35 -12.68 5.52
N ASN A 466 5.80 -13.91 5.85
CA ASN A 466 5.69 -14.43 7.22
C ASN A 466 6.58 -13.65 8.20
N HIS A 467 7.77 -13.23 7.78
CA HIS A 467 8.66 -12.41 8.60
C HIS A 467 8.02 -11.05 8.93
N TYR A 468 7.46 -10.34 7.93
CA TYR A 468 6.83 -9.03 8.17
C TYR A 468 5.68 -9.13 9.18
N LEU A 469 4.86 -10.18 9.05
CA LEU A 469 3.78 -10.43 10.01
C LEU A 469 4.31 -10.82 11.40
N TYR A 470 5.39 -11.59 11.46
CA TYR A 470 6.04 -11.96 12.73
C TYR A 470 6.59 -10.71 13.43
N ALA A 471 7.35 -9.87 12.74
CA ALA A 471 7.89 -8.62 13.28
C ALA A 471 6.79 -7.68 13.81
N LEU A 472 5.68 -7.59 13.06
CA LEU A 472 4.52 -6.78 13.46
C LEU A 472 3.85 -7.30 14.74
N LYS A 473 3.73 -8.62 14.89
CA LYS A 473 3.15 -9.25 16.10
C LYS A 473 4.09 -9.11 17.30
N GLU A 474 5.40 -9.28 17.10
CA GLU A 474 6.38 -9.08 18.18
C GLU A 474 6.38 -7.61 18.64
N ALA A 475 6.37 -6.64 17.71
CA ALA A 475 6.23 -5.23 18.05
C ALA A 475 4.96 -4.94 18.87
N ALA A 476 3.82 -5.57 18.55
CA ALA A 476 2.58 -5.42 19.30
C ALA A 476 2.68 -5.91 20.75
N LYS A 477 3.42 -6.98 21.02
CA LYS A 477 3.67 -7.48 22.39
C LYS A 477 4.40 -6.43 23.24
N HIS A 478 5.29 -5.66 22.61
CA HIS A 478 6.04 -4.56 23.22
C HIS A 478 5.32 -3.20 23.15
N LYS A 479 4.07 -3.16 22.64
CA LYS A 479 3.27 -1.92 22.43
C LYS A 479 3.99 -0.92 21.53
N ILE A 480 4.57 -1.40 20.43
CA ILE A 480 5.31 -0.62 19.44
C ILE A 480 4.51 -0.56 18.13
N MET A 481 4.32 0.65 17.61
CA MET A 481 3.77 0.93 16.28
C MET A 481 4.86 0.76 15.23
N VAL A 482 4.50 0.18 14.08
CA VAL A 482 5.44 -0.14 13.00
C VAL A 482 5.12 0.68 11.75
N ASN A 483 6.16 1.32 11.19
CA ASN A 483 6.19 1.88 9.87
C ASN A 483 7.19 1.07 9.04
N ALA A 484 6.71 0.24 8.11
CA ALA A 484 7.54 -0.71 7.36
C ALA A 484 7.89 -0.16 5.96
N HIS A 485 9.19 0.01 5.67
CA HIS A 485 9.71 0.40 4.37
C HIS A 485 10.23 -0.83 3.60
N GLU A 486 10.20 -0.81 2.27
CA GLU A 486 10.56 -1.89 1.32
C GLU A 486 9.84 -3.24 1.56
N ALA A 487 9.00 -3.34 2.58
CA ALA A 487 8.21 -4.53 2.86
C ALA A 487 7.16 -4.79 1.77
N VAL A 488 6.50 -5.95 1.82
CA VAL A 488 5.42 -6.25 0.87
C VAL A 488 4.31 -5.19 0.92
N ARG A 489 3.75 -4.86 -0.23
CA ARG A 489 2.64 -3.90 -0.35
C ARG A 489 1.49 -4.25 0.59
N PRO A 490 0.76 -3.25 1.13
CA PRO A 490 -0.30 -3.50 2.08
C PRO A 490 -1.52 -4.15 1.41
N THR A 491 -2.15 -5.03 2.18
CA THR A 491 -3.33 -5.82 1.79
C THR A 491 -4.45 -5.72 2.82
N GLY A 492 -4.51 -4.62 3.57
CA GLY A 492 -5.54 -4.34 4.57
C GLY A 492 -5.24 -4.92 5.95
N LEU A 493 -4.06 -5.50 6.19
CA LEU A 493 -3.68 -6.08 7.49
C LEU A 493 -3.70 -5.08 8.65
N CYS A 494 -3.70 -3.78 8.37
CA CYS A 494 -3.86 -2.72 9.37
C CYS A 494 -5.24 -2.75 10.08
N ARG A 495 -6.27 -3.40 9.51
CA ARG A 495 -7.53 -3.71 10.22
C ARG A 495 -7.30 -4.72 11.34
N THR A 496 -6.57 -5.81 11.05
CA THR A 496 -6.32 -6.90 11.99
C THR A 496 -5.22 -6.54 12.99
N TYR A 497 -4.20 -5.83 12.53
CA TYR A 497 -3.05 -5.37 13.33
C TYR A 497 -2.87 -3.85 13.18
N PRO A 498 -3.66 -3.04 13.90
CA PRO A 498 -3.63 -1.58 13.75
C PRO A 498 -2.34 -0.91 14.23
N ASN A 499 -1.40 -1.65 14.83
CA ASN A 499 -0.04 -1.19 15.08
C ASN A 499 0.83 -1.13 13.80
N LEU A 500 0.39 -1.70 12.66
CA LEU A 500 0.92 -1.37 11.35
C LEU A 500 0.39 0.01 10.95
N ILE A 501 1.05 1.05 11.43
CA ILE A 501 0.57 2.44 11.31
C ILE A 501 1.07 3.13 10.05
N GLY A 502 2.14 2.64 9.46
CA GLY A 502 2.72 3.14 8.22
C GLY A 502 3.37 2.03 7.40
N ASN A 503 3.46 2.25 6.11
CA ASN A 503 4.18 1.40 5.16
C ASN A 503 4.53 2.26 3.94
N GLU A 504 5.71 2.06 3.34
CA GLU A 504 6.08 2.78 2.12
C GLU A 504 5.65 2.02 0.87
N SER A 505 6.37 0.96 0.50
CA SER A 505 6.11 0.03 -0.62
C SER A 505 5.67 0.70 -1.93
N ALA A 506 6.27 1.82 -2.27
CA ALA A 506 6.19 2.54 -3.56
C ALA A 506 7.13 3.75 -3.52
N ARG A 507 7.37 4.39 -4.65
CA ARG A 507 8.17 5.62 -4.72
C ARG A 507 7.54 6.75 -3.92
N GLY A 508 8.17 7.11 -2.81
CA GLY A 508 7.89 8.29 -2.00
C GLY A 508 8.74 9.50 -2.38
N THR A 509 8.77 10.49 -1.50
CA THR A 509 9.51 11.76 -1.70
C THR A 509 11.03 11.54 -1.84
N GLU A 510 11.61 10.49 -1.28
CA GLU A 510 13.06 10.25 -1.36
C GLU A 510 13.58 10.16 -2.80
N TYR A 511 12.80 9.57 -3.69
CA TYR A 511 13.17 9.46 -5.09
C TYR A 511 13.30 10.79 -5.81
N GLU A 512 12.67 11.86 -5.32
CA GLU A 512 12.83 13.22 -5.83
C GLU A 512 14.28 13.74 -5.67
N ALA A 513 15.04 13.19 -4.72
CA ALA A 513 16.45 13.54 -4.52
C ALA A 513 17.42 12.65 -5.30
N LEU A 514 16.95 11.52 -5.84
CA LEU A 514 17.77 10.54 -6.55
C LEU A 514 17.61 10.64 -8.07
N GLU A 515 16.42 11.06 -8.52
CA GLU A 515 16.06 11.15 -9.93
C GLU A 515 14.89 12.12 -10.17
N THR A 516 14.44 12.25 -11.40
CA THR A 516 13.27 13.09 -11.71
C THR A 516 11.99 12.26 -11.59
N VAL A 517 11.23 12.49 -10.53
CA VAL A 517 9.88 11.95 -10.37
C VAL A 517 8.86 12.87 -11.02
N LYS A 518 7.86 12.32 -11.71
CA LYS A 518 6.81 13.13 -12.34
C LYS A 518 5.74 13.54 -11.33
N PRO A 519 5.16 14.76 -11.41
CA PRO A 519 3.99 15.17 -10.64
C PRO A 519 2.81 14.20 -10.72
N PHE A 520 2.69 13.49 -11.82
CA PHE A 520 1.75 12.39 -12.07
C PHE A 520 1.72 11.34 -10.94
N ASN A 521 2.88 11.01 -10.32
CA ASN A 521 2.99 9.96 -9.30
C ASN A 521 1.97 10.14 -8.15
N THR A 522 1.84 11.37 -7.63
CA THR A 522 0.90 11.67 -6.52
C THR A 522 -0.58 11.61 -6.90
N THR A 523 -0.90 11.54 -8.18
CA THR A 523 -2.28 11.44 -8.69
C THR A 523 -2.69 10.01 -9.01
N ILE A 524 -1.74 9.07 -9.00
CA ILE A 524 -2.03 7.65 -9.24
C ILE A 524 -1.87 6.78 -7.98
N LEU A 525 -0.97 7.10 -7.07
CA LEU A 525 -0.76 6.35 -5.83
C LEU A 525 -2.04 6.12 -5.01
N PRO A 526 -2.97 7.10 -4.85
CA PRO A 526 -4.23 6.85 -4.15
C PRO A 526 -5.13 5.80 -4.81
N PHE A 527 -5.06 5.63 -6.12
CA PHE A 527 -5.82 4.62 -6.87
C PHE A 527 -5.15 3.23 -6.90
N THR A 528 -3.91 3.15 -6.50
CA THR A 528 -3.09 1.95 -6.59
C THR A 528 -2.54 1.59 -5.21
N ARG A 529 -1.38 2.11 -4.83
CA ARG A 529 -0.64 1.77 -3.61
C ARG A 529 -1.46 1.96 -2.31
N LEU A 530 -2.30 3.00 -2.22
CA LEU A 530 -3.08 3.29 -1.03
C LEU A 530 -4.32 2.39 -0.87
N GLN A 531 -4.69 1.60 -1.86
CA GLN A 531 -5.87 0.74 -1.79
C GLN A 531 -5.78 -0.33 -0.69
N GLY A 532 -4.58 -0.76 -0.34
CA GLY A 532 -4.36 -1.76 0.71
C GLY A 532 -4.05 -1.19 2.10
N GLY A 533 -3.87 0.13 2.23
CA GLY A 533 -3.52 0.78 3.50
C GLY A 533 -2.73 2.07 3.34
N PRO A 534 -2.47 2.77 4.45
CA PRO A 534 -1.81 4.08 4.45
C PRO A 534 -0.39 4.01 3.89
N MET A 535 0.12 5.13 3.39
CA MET A 535 1.48 5.25 2.87
C MET A 535 2.28 6.30 3.64
N ASP A 536 3.50 5.94 4.05
CA ASP A 536 4.52 6.89 4.50
C ASP A 536 5.17 7.54 3.27
N TYR A 537 4.45 8.47 2.64
CA TYR A 537 4.89 9.18 1.43
C TYR A 537 5.97 10.23 1.72
N THR A 538 6.08 10.69 2.96
CA THR A 538 7.01 11.72 3.43
C THR A 538 6.82 13.10 2.74
N PRO A 539 5.61 13.70 2.81
CA PRO A 539 5.33 15.00 2.18
C PRO A 539 5.91 16.17 2.97
N GLY A 540 5.78 17.37 2.42
CA GLY A 540 6.05 18.62 3.13
C GLY A 540 7.39 19.27 2.80
N ILE A 541 8.01 18.92 1.69
CA ILE A 541 9.24 19.59 1.24
C ILE A 541 8.92 21.00 0.73
N PHE A 542 9.39 22.02 1.43
CA PHE A 542 9.22 23.44 1.06
C PHE A 542 10.40 23.94 0.21
N GLU A 543 11.62 23.45 0.48
CA GLU A 543 12.76 23.75 -0.37
C GLU A 543 12.81 22.73 -1.54
N THR A 544 12.08 23.04 -2.59
CA THR A 544 11.93 22.16 -3.76
C THR A 544 13.18 22.09 -4.64
N ASP A 545 14.07 23.08 -4.56
CA ASP A 545 15.35 23.08 -5.27
C ASP A 545 16.43 22.45 -4.39
N ILE A 546 16.73 21.15 -4.60
CA ILE A 546 17.61 20.38 -3.70
C ILE A 546 19.04 20.92 -3.71
N VAL A 547 19.47 21.60 -4.79
CA VAL A 547 20.75 22.31 -4.84
C VAL A 547 20.94 23.35 -3.71
N ASN A 548 19.85 23.85 -3.11
CA ASN A 548 19.89 24.75 -1.95
C ASN A 548 20.09 23.99 -0.63
N VAL A 549 19.90 22.69 -0.62
CA VAL A 549 20.17 21.79 0.52
C VAL A 549 21.58 21.17 0.37
N ASN A 550 21.86 20.63 -0.79
CA ASN A 550 23.17 20.08 -1.17
C ASN A 550 23.54 20.61 -2.59
N PRO A 551 24.56 21.48 -2.73
CA PRO A 551 24.97 22.06 -4.02
C PRO A 551 25.40 21.03 -5.08
N GLU A 552 25.76 19.82 -4.66
CA GLU A 552 26.16 18.73 -5.56
C GLU A 552 24.97 17.93 -6.10
N ASN A 553 23.76 18.13 -5.52
CA ASN A 553 22.54 17.42 -5.96
C ASN A 553 21.70 18.32 -6.87
N PRO A 554 21.63 18.03 -8.19
CA PRO A 554 20.96 18.89 -9.17
C PRO A 554 19.44 18.65 -9.25
N HIS A 555 18.89 17.69 -8.49
CA HIS A 555 17.50 17.30 -8.58
C HIS A 555 16.56 18.35 -7.97
N LYS A 556 15.28 18.19 -8.28
CA LYS A 556 14.19 19.06 -7.77
C LYS A 556 13.00 18.21 -7.38
N VAL A 557 12.33 18.62 -6.33
CA VAL A 557 11.03 18.05 -5.98
C VAL A 557 9.98 18.57 -6.98
N SER A 558 9.35 17.64 -7.70
CA SER A 558 8.42 17.91 -8.80
C SER A 558 7.03 18.33 -8.31
N SER A 559 6.98 19.37 -7.50
CA SER A 559 5.80 19.83 -6.79
C SER A 559 5.85 21.32 -6.52
N THR A 560 4.69 21.98 -6.47
CA THR A 560 4.59 23.30 -5.84
C THR A 560 4.47 23.18 -4.33
N LEU A 561 4.78 24.25 -3.60
CA LEU A 561 4.61 24.32 -2.14
C LEU A 561 3.15 24.09 -1.74
N ALA A 562 2.19 24.67 -2.46
CA ALA A 562 0.77 24.49 -2.16
C ALA A 562 0.31 23.03 -2.35
N LYS A 563 0.86 22.31 -3.34
CA LYS A 563 0.63 20.87 -3.50
C LYS A 563 1.23 20.08 -2.32
N GLN A 564 2.43 20.43 -1.83
CA GLN A 564 3.03 19.77 -0.66
C GLN A 564 2.11 19.84 0.56
N LEU A 565 1.39 20.94 0.75
CA LEU A 565 0.35 21.03 1.79
C LEU A 565 -0.86 20.16 1.47
N GLY A 566 -1.33 20.12 0.22
CA GLY A 566 -2.45 19.30 -0.22
C GLY A 566 -2.23 17.81 -0.03
N LEU A 567 -0.97 17.33 -0.11
CA LEU A 567 -0.60 15.94 0.08
C LEU A 567 -0.93 15.40 1.48
N TYR A 568 -0.94 16.23 2.51
CA TYR A 568 -1.37 15.83 3.87
C TYR A 568 -2.81 15.34 3.93
N VAL A 569 -3.63 15.70 2.95
CA VAL A 569 -5.03 15.28 2.86
C VAL A 569 -5.22 14.17 1.82
N THR A 570 -4.53 14.25 0.66
CA THR A 570 -4.71 13.30 -0.45
C THR A 570 -3.91 12.02 -0.28
N MET A 571 -2.72 12.07 0.35
CA MET A 571 -1.88 10.92 0.67
C MET A 571 -2.11 10.50 2.11
N TYR A 572 -3.14 9.69 2.33
CA TYR A 572 -3.53 9.30 3.68
C TYR A 572 -2.44 8.50 4.40
N SER A 573 -2.11 8.96 5.61
CA SER A 573 -1.33 8.21 6.59
C SER A 573 -1.69 8.66 8.01
N PRO A 574 -1.90 7.74 8.96
CA PRO A 574 -2.00 8.09 10.38
C PRO A 574 -0.63 8.40 11.02
N LEU A 575 0.44 8.19 10.25
CA LEU A 575 1.81 8.54 10.61
C LEU A 575 2.34 9.44 9.48
N GLN A 576 2.26 10.78 9.70
CA GLN A 576 2.60 11.77 8.67
C GLN A 576 3.88 12.52 9.00
N MET A 577 4.82 12.52 8.07
CA MET A 577 6.08 13.23 8.19
C MET A 577 5.96 14.70 7.76
N ALA A 578 6.64 15.59 8.48
CA ALA A 578 7.10 16.87 7.97
C ALA A 578 8.54 16.64 7.49
N ALA A 579 8.73 16.38 6.20
CA ALA A 579 9.94 15.74 5.68
C ALA A 579 11.14 16.68 5.48
N ASP A 580 10.91 18.00 5.38
CA ASP A 580 11.96 18.99 5.14
C ASP A 580 12.78 19.31 6.41
N LEU A 581 13.86 20.03 6.20
CA LEU A 581 14.74 20.49 7.28
C LEU A 581 14.08 21.61 8.11
N PRO A 582 14.33 21.71 9.42
CA PRO A 582 13.82 22.79 10.26
C PRO A 582 14.06 24.20 9.68
N GLU A 583 15.27 24.47 9.16
CA GLU A 583 15.62 25.75 8.57
C GLU A 583 14.85 26.11 7.30
N ASN A 584 14.34 25.13 6.58
CA ASN A 584 13.52 25.39 5.40
C ASN A 584 12.09 25.74 5.78
N TYR A 585 11.53 25.09 6.79
CA TYR A 585 10.23 25.48 7.35
C TYR A 585 10.23 26.88 7.96
N GLU A 586 11.33 27.28 8.60
CA GLU A 586 11.49 28.61 9.21
C GLU A 586 11.46 29.77 8.17
N LYS A 587 11.69 29.45 6.87
CA LYS A 587 11.53 30.43 5.77
C LYS A 587 10.08 30.68 5.36
N PHE A 588 9.16 29.75 5.68
CA PHE A 588 7.75 29.78 5.28
C PHE A 588 6.81 29.50 6.48
N PRO A 589 6.89 30.31 7.55
CA PRO A 589 6.18 30.04 8.80
C PRO A 589 4.65 30.06 8.63
N ASP A 590 4.14 30.84 7.68
CA ASP A 590 2.72 30.95 7.36
C ASP A 590 2.19 29.68 6.64
N ALA A 591 2.96 29.07 5.76
CA ALA A 591 2.62 27.80 5.13
C ALA A 591 2.75 26.62 6.12
N LEU A 592 3.73 26.67 7.03
CA LEU A 592 3.92 25.66 8.08
C LEU A 592 2.69 25.54 8.99
N GLU A 593 1.92 26.61 9.19
CA GLU A 593 0.70 26.57 10.00
C GLU A 593 -0.30 25.52 9.53
N PHE A 594 -0.40 25.26 8.21
CA PHE A 594 -1.25 24.18 7.72
C PHE A 594 -0.77 22.80 8.20
N ILE A 595 0.53 22.51 8.11
CA ILE A 595 1.10 21.23 8.57
C ILE A 595 0.89 21.04 10.08
N LYS A 596 1.00 22.12 10.85
CA LYS A 596 0.78 22.08 12.31
C LYS A 596 -0.67 21.75 12.66
N GLU A 597 -1.66 22.30 11.92
CA GLU A 597 -3.06 22.15 12.28
C GLU A 597 -3.77 20.97 11.62
N VAL A 598 -3.30 20.48 10.45
CA VAL A 598 -3.94 19.35 9.77
C VAL A 598 -3.83 18.07 10.62
N PRO A 599 -4.94 17.37 10.90
CA PRO A 599 -4.89 16.11 11.65
C PRO A 599 -4.46 14.95 10.76
N VAL A 600 -4.21 13.81 11.40
CA VAL A 600 -3.81 12.55 10.74
C VAL A 600 -4.77 11.40 11.00
N ASP A 601 -5.90 11.67 11.68
CA ASP A 601 -6.98 10.72 11.96
C ASP A 601 -8.33 11.39 11.72
N TRP A 602 -9.23 10.73 10.99
CA TRP A 602 -10.36 11.39 10.38
C TRP A 602 -11.70 10.80 10.81
N GLN A 603 -12.70 11.66 10.96
CA GLN A 603 -14.07 11.25 11.20
C GLN A 603 -14.77 10.81 9.94
N LYS A 604 -14.49 11.51 8.81
CA LYS A 604 -15.18 11.30 7.53
C LYS A 604 -14.33 11.82 6.39
N SER A 605 -14.38 11.13 5.26
CA SER A 605 -13.81 11.55 3.99
C SER A 605 -14.88 11.74 2.91
N VAL A 606 -14.72 12.76 2.08
CA VAL A 606 -15.58 13.07 0.93
C VAL A 606 -14.68 13.32 -0.28
N TYR A 607 -14.81 12.49 -1.28
CA TYR A 607 -14.04 12.56 -2.53
C TYR A 607 -14.76 13.50 -3.49
N LEU A 608 -14.22 14.71 -3.69
CA LEU A 608 -14.90 15.78 -4.42
C LEU A 608 -14.69 15.65 -5.93
N GLU A 609 -13.46 15.44 -6.35
CA GLU A 609 -13.06 15.27 -7.75
C GLU A 609 -11.95 14.24 -7.83
N ALA A 610 -11.97 13.38 -8.86
CA ALA A 610 -10.88 12.43 -9.08
C ALA A 610 -10.86 11.93 -10.54
N GLU A 611 -9.66 11.87 -11.11
CA GLU A 611 -9.37 11.14 -12.35
C GLU A 611 -7.97 10.54 -12.23
N PRO A 612 -7.80 9.22 -12.36
CA PRO A 612 -6.51 8.55 -12.23
C PRO A 612 -5.44 9.19 -13.12
N GLY A 613 -4.27 9.46 -12.54
CA GLY A 613 -3.15 10.07 -13.26
C GLY A 613 -3.30 11.55 -13.59
N LYS A 614 -4.40 12.21 -13.20
CA LYS A 614 -4.64 13.61 -13.54
C LYS A 614 -4.78 14.52 -12.32
N TYR A 615 -5.78 14.27 -11.49
CA TYR A 615 -6.06 15.09 -10.31
C TYR A 615 -6.89 14.33 -9.27
N ILE A 616 -6.76 14.77 -8.03
CA ILE A 616 -7.55 14.28 -6.89
C ILE A 616 -7.83 15.46 -5.97
N THR A 617 -9.09 15.60 -5.53
CA THR A 617 -9.51 16.55 -4.50
C THR A 617 -10.35 15.85 -3.45
N ILE A 618 -9.90 15.87 -2.20
CA ILE A 618 -10.55 15.22 -1.07
C ILE A 618 -10.82 16.22 0.04
N ALA A 619 -12.01 16.16 0.64
CA ALA A 619 -12.35 16.84 1.88
C ALA A 619 -12.42 15.84 3.02
N ARG A 620 -11.77 16.14 4.16
CA ARG A 620 -11.76 15.27 5.33
C ARG A 620 -12.16 16.03 6.59
N LYS A 621 -13.01 15.44 7.43
CA LYS A 621 -13.40 15.98 8.72
C LYS A 621 -12.47 15.45 9.80
N ASP A 622 -11.94 16.35 10.63
CA ASP A 622 -11.15 15.98 11.80
C ASP A 622 -11.98 15.13 12.78
N LYS A 623 -11.38 14.07 13.30
CA LYS A 623 -12.00 13.15 14.27
C LYS A 623 -12.26 13.80 15.63
N HIS A 624 -11.47 14.80 16.01
CA HIS A 624 -11.47 15.42 17.33
C HIS A 624 -12.03 16.84 17.36
N SER A 625 -12.46 17.37 16.20
CA SER A 625 -13.07 18.71 16.10
C SER A 625 -14.11 18.80 14.98
N ASN A 626 -14.78 19.95 14.88
CA ASN A 626 -15.71 20.24 13.77
C ASN A 626 -15.03 20.91 12.56
N ARG A 627 -13.70 20.77 12.44
CA ARG A 627 -12.94 21.33 11.32
C ARG A 627 -12.94 20.38 10.14
N TRP A 628 -12.85 20.97 8.95
CA TRP A 628 -12.65 20.25 7.71
C TRP A 628 -11.35 20.69 7.03
N TYR A 629 -10.76 19.77 6.30
CA TYR A 629 -9.55 20.04 5.52
C TYR A 629 -9.75 19.53 4.10
N ILE A 630 -9.36 20.33 3.11
CA ILE A 630 -9.40 19.93 1.70
C ILE A 630 -7.96 19.92 1.19
N GLY A 631 -7.60 18.87 0.44
CA GLY A 631 -6.36 18.78 -0.31
C GLY A 631 -6.62 18.48 -1.78
N CYS A 632 -5.85 19.13 -2.65
CA CYS A 632 -5.82 18.84 -4.08
C CYS A 632 -4.40 18.58 -4.53
N THR A 633 -4.25 17.59 -5.40
CA THR A 633 -2.99 17.30 -6.13
C THR A 633 -3.28 17.11 -7.60
N THR A 634 -2.40 17.63 -8.47
CA THR A 634 -2.52 17.50 -9.92
C THR A 634 -1.23 16.99 -10.56
N ASN A 635 -1.34 16.53 -11.77
CA ASN A 635 -0.22 16.16 -12.62
C ASN A 635 0.42 17.40 -13.30
N GLU A 636 1.23 17.17 -14.33
CA GLU A 636 1.97 18.19 -15.08
C GLU A 636 1.08 19.22 -15.78
N ASN A 637 -0.20 18.91 -15.97
CA ASN A 637 -1.14 19.78 -16.71
C ASN A 637 -1.91 20.76 -15.81
N GLY A 638 -1.84 20.57 -14.48
CA GLY A 638 -2.67 21.34 -13.56
C GLY A 638 -4.16 21.00 -13.65
N HIS A 639 -5.00 21.72 -12.90
CA HIS A 639 -6.45 21.49 -12.88
C HIS A 639 -7.24 22.74 -12.43
N ASN A 640 -8.43 22.91 -13.00
CA ASN A 640 -9.41 23.90 -12.56
C ASN A 640 -10.56 23.19 -11.84
N SER A 641 -10.72 23.46 -10.55
CA SER A 641 -11.73 22.87 -9.69
C SER A 641 -12.95 23.77 -9.52
N GLU A 642 -14.15 23.17 -9.51
CA GLU A 642 -15.39 23.80 -9.04
C GLU A 642 -15.97 22.98 -7.88
N LEU A 643 -15.62 23.34 -6.66
CA LEU A 643 -15.98 22.59 -5.47
C LEU A 643 -17.26 23.11 -4.82
N LEU A 644 -18.30 22.29 -4.77
CA LEU A 644 -19.49 22.58 -3.95
C LEU A 644 -19.26 22.04 -2.53
N LEU A 645 -19.32 22.93 -1.53
CA LEU A 645 -19.06 22.59 -0.13
C LEU A 645 -20.30 22.01 0.59
N ASN A 646 -21.11 21.21 -0.10
CA ASN A 646 -22.37 20.64 0.40
C ASN A 646 -22.21 19.61 1.54
N PHE A 647 -20.99 19.23 1.83
CA PHE A 647 -20.63 18.37 2.97
C PHE A 647 -20.60 19.15 4.30
N LEU A 648 -20.58 20.49 4.27
CA LEU A 648 -20.66 21.33 5.47
C LEU A 648 -22.09 21.31 6.04
N ASP A 649 -22.21 21.51 7.35
CA ASP A 649 -23.50 21.51 8.05
C ASP A 649 -24.40 22.63 7.53
N LYS A 650 -25.65 22.28 7.25
CA LYS A 650 -26.66 23.27 6.80
C LYS A 650 -26.93 24.28 7.91
N GLY A 651 -26.99 25.56 7.52
CA GLY A 651 -27.29 26.65 8.45
C GLY A 651 -26.09 27.15 9.27
N LYS A 652 -24.92 26.52 9.13
CA LYS A 652 -23.68 26.98 9.76
C LYS A 652 -22.81 27.78 8.79
N ASN A 653 -22.06 28.74 9.34
CA ASN A 653 -21.03 29.49 8.63
C ASN A 653 -19.64 29.03 9.09
N TYR A 654 -18.68 29.14 8.20
CA TYR A 654 -17.29 28.72 8.42
C TYR A 654 -16.34 29.78 7.88
N GLU A 655 -15.14 29.87 8.45
CA GLU A 655 -13.98 30.54 7.87
C GLU A 655 -13.11 29.49 7.18
N ALA A 656 -12.86 29.66 5.90
CA ALA A 656 -11.90 28.90 5.14
C ALA A 656 -10.60 29.70 4.99
N THR A 657 -9.47 29.08 5.38
CA THR A 657 -8.12 29.56 5.06
C THR A 657 -7.62 28.73 3.88
N LEU A 658 -7.33 29.38 2.77
CA LEU A 658 -6.94 28.77 1.51
C LEU A 658 -5.45 28.99 1.27
N TYR A 659 -4.73 27.91 1.05
CA TYR A 659 -3.31 27.85 0.65
C TYR A 659 -3.27 27.37 -0.80
N VAL A 660 -3.09 28.28 -1.74
CA VAL A 660 -3.24 27.99 -3.17
C VAL A 660 -2.00 28.37 -3.95
N ASP A 661 -1.80 27.75 -5.09
CA ASP A 661 -0.75 28.14 -6.04
C ASP A 661 -0.86 29.62 -6.41
N GLY A 662 0.28 30.30 -6.51
CA GLY A 662 0.36 31.67 -7.03
C GLY A 662 0.03 31.70 -8.52
N LYS A 663 -0.24 32.88 -9.05
CA LYS A 663 -0.63 33.07 -10.47
C LYS A 663 0.44 32.58 -11.46
N ASP A 664 1.70 32.62 -11.07
CA ASP A 664 2.89 32.23 -11.83
C ASP A 664 3.52 30.94 -11.30
N ALA A 665 2.81 30.19 -10.46
CA ALA A 665 3.29 28.93 -9.91
C ALA A 665 3.50 27.86 -11.00
N SER A 666 4.55 27.09 -10.86
CA SER A 666 4.88 25.95 -11.72
C SER A 666 5.94 25.12 -11.01
N TYR A 667 5.79 23.82 -10.97
CA TYR A 667 6.80 22.94 -10.37
C TYR A 667 8.19 23.05 -11.04
N LYS A 668 8.23 23.43 -12.34
CA LYS A 668 9.50 23.58 -13.09
C LYS A 668 10.20 24.91 -12.81
N HIS A 669 9.44 26.00 -12.71
CA HIS A 669 10.02 27.35 -12.80
C HIS A 669 9.82 28.20 -11.56
N ASN A 670 8.68 28.05 -10.86
CA ASN A 670 8.37 28.85 -9.68
C ASN A 670 7.54 28.02 -8.67
N ALA A 671 8.13 27.00 -8.11
CA ALA A 671 7.47 26.03 -7.24
C ALA A 671 7.02 26.62 -5.88
N LYS A 672 7.68 27.70 -5.43
CA LYS A 672 7.43 28.37 -4.14
C LYS A 672 6.46 29.55 -4.25
N SER A 673 5.84 29.78 -5.44
CA SER A 673 4.80 30.81 -5.59
C SER A 673 3.48 30.30 -5.04
N TYR A 674 3.02 30.89 -3.95
CA TYR A 674 1.73 30.56 -3.32
C TYR A 674 1.06 31.79 -2.76
N LYS A 675 -0.22 31.67 -2.40
CA LYS A 675 -1.01 32.68 -1.72
C LYS A 675 -1.81 32.08 -0.58
N ILE A 676 -1.95 32.84 0.51
CA ILE A 676 -2.82 32.48 1.62
C ILE A 676 -3.87 33.61 1.76
N PHE A 677 -5.13 33.22 1.82
CA PHE A 677 -6.22 34.15 2.07
C PHE A 677 -7.38 33.46 2.78
N LYS A 678 -8.26 34.26 3.39
CA LYS A 678 -9.41 33.77 4.13
C LYS A 678 -10.70 34.25 3.47
N GLN A 679 -11.74 33.40 3.55
CA GLN A 679 -13.09 33.78 3.15
C GLN A 679 -14.15 33.04 3.98
N LYS A 680 -15.34 33.66 4.10
CA LYS A 680 -16.49 32.99 4.72
C LYS A 680 -17.13 32.03 3.73
N VAL A 681 -17.47 30.85 4.20
CA VAL A 681 -18.08 29.78 3.40
C VAL A 681 -19.21 29.10 4.16
N ASN A 682 -20.10 28.41 3.43
CA ASN A 682 -21.14 27.55 3.97
C ASN A 682 -21.47 26.41 2.98
N HIS A 683 -22.45 25.57 3.31
CA HIS A 683 -22.83 24.40 2.49
C HIS A 683 -23.34 24.73 1.06
N LYS A 684 -23.62 25.98 0.73
CA LYS A 684 -24.02 26.44 -0.62
C LYS A 684 -22.85 27.06 -1.39
N THR A 685 -21.71 27.26 -0.75
CA THR A 685 -20.54 27.89 -1.37
C THR A 685 -19.98 27.01 -2.47
N LYS A 686 -19.71 27.63 -3.63
CA LYS A 686 -18.92 27.04 -4.73
C LYS A 686 -17.57 27.74 -4.76
N LEU A 687 -16.49 26.97 -4.60
CA LEU A 687 -15.12 27.47 -4.74
C LEU A 687 -14.63 27.21 -6.16
N LYS A 688 -14.09 28.23 -6.82
CA LYS A 688 -13.37 28.06 -8.08
C LYS A 688 -11.88 28.24 -7.80
N LEU A 689 -11.10 27.20 -8.01
CA LEU A 689 -9.68 27.16 -7.71
C LEU A 689 -8.91 26.63 -8.90
N THR A 690 -7.71 27.18 -9.10
CA THR A 690 -6.77 26.67 -10.10
C THR A 690 -5.55 26.11 -9.41
N ALA A 691 -5.23 24.86 -9.66
CA ALA A 691 -3.97 24.24 -9.34
C ALA A 691 -3.03 24.35 -10.56
N ALA A 692 -1.83 24.82 -10.36
CA ALA A 692 -0.83 25.00 -11.41
C ALA A 692 -0.31 23.66 -11.97
N SER A 693 0.56 23.73 -12.98
CA SER A 693 1.31 22.59 -13.47
C SER A 693 2.14 21.96 -12.34
N GLY A 694 1.91 20.68 -12.02
CA GLY A 694 2.49 19.99 -10.88
C GLY A 694 2.10 20.57 -9.53
N GLY A 695 0.98 21.30 -9.50
CA GLY A 695 0.50 22.06 -8.36
C GLY A 695 -0.64 21.39 -7.58
N GLY A 696 -1.22 22.21 -6.71
CA GLY A 696 -2.33 21.83 -5.86
C GLY A 696 -2.79 22.95 -4.96
N TYR A 697 -3.59 22.61 -3.97
CA TYR A 697 -4.00 23.54 -2.90
C TYR A 697 -4.39 22.78 -1.64
N ALA A 698 -4.34 23.48 -0.52
CA ALA A 698 -4.84 23.01 0.76
C ALA A 698 -5.79 24.06 1.36
N ILE A 699 -6.82 23.59 2.07
CA ILE A 699 -7.81 24.46 2.70
C ILE A 699 -8.11 23.95 4.10
N SER A 700 -8.06 24.83 5.08
CA SER A 700 -8.54 24.59 6.45
C SER A 700 -9.86 25.33 6.64
N ILE A 701 -10.91 24.63 7.11
CA ILE A 701 -12.26 25.19 7.27
C ILE A 701 -12.68 25.04 8.73
N LYS A 702 -12.89 26.16 9.41
CA LYS A 702 -13.25 26.25 10.84
C LYS A 702 -14.67 26.79 11.00
N PRO A 703 -15.51 26.23 11.91
CA PRO A 703 -16.80 26.83 12.24
C PRO A 703 -16.61 28.27 12.77
N ILE A 704 -17.51 29.16 12.40
CA ILE A 704 -17.62 30.51 12.99
C ILE A 704 -18.80 30.43 13.98
N GLU A 705 -18.59 30.92 15.18
CA GLU A 705 -19.63 31.06 16.20
C GLU A 705 -20.71 32.09 15.77
#